data_b0f463c207a571abcaa9d1bbd3766c54
#
_entry.id   b0f463c207a571abcaa9d1bbd3766c54
#
_cell.length_a   1.000
_cell.length_b   1.000
_cell.length_c   1.000
_cell.angle_alpha   90.00
_cell.angle_beta   90.00
_cell.angle_gamma   90.00
#
_symmetry.space_group_name_H-M   'P 1'
#
loop_
_entity.id
_entity.type
_entity.pdbx_description
1 polymer ?
#
loop_
_entity_poly.entity_id
_entity_poly.type
_entity_poly.pdbx_seq_one_letter_code
_entity_poly.pdbx_strand_id
1 'polypeptide(L)'
;MKDSSVKKAFSIRHEPLGEQHPYEPLSWERTPRLPASGDPVILGVGTDRDHTADSVWCEWWDENIQIHHRAESMKRGSDETYDYWQINLPAFTGGETIQYCIYACKGDERVQTKEFKFTVMKWVDIESILCVEDTASGSTVFLQTMQPDLQVRLDLDLSKPDRVSLRFSKLEAMRRNEINSNRTESFFIQGEKIKVCFSEEPFGIEIQSFQEQLSLKCEDLWLQINQDGNVECYRFEFYSPSDEAFYGFGERFNALDQRGNCLINHLFAQYLHQGERSYIPIPFFISSHIYGFWLDTAQWAKFDLAADKPDRWMVEGAAEKEGSTLKLVVFFQKDPYSIVKAFTGITGKPALPPPWVFGLWISSNDWNSQEEVLRQLELCQQHQILSTVLVIEAWSDESTYYIWNGAQFSLKPFDQSYQFTDFSFPQNGHWLNLKEMVRRIHASGSHLVLWQIPVLKLSNPDEHLDETQSKQDREYAISKRYVVHLGNGTPHSIEGHMPWFSGSSLLDFTNPEAEDWWFKKRAYLLDELDIDGFKTDGGEHIWDIHTSFFNGERGKTGVNRYPLWYQNSYNRFLEKYHRKSSEYKNDRVLFSRSGYTGIQQYSCHWAGDEESTWDAFSATIRAMLNVGLSGVSFIGWDIAGFAGEIPTSELYLRAAAFSVFCPIMQFHSDVNVRRKPSRDRTPWNIQERTGDSTVIPTFRFFTNLRMNLLPYLLSEAWKSSQTGIPLMRAFPLAFVNDSNCKKYPYQYLFGDALLVAPIIEPGVDEIALYLPQGEWQDIWERKIYSGQRELRIRIPIDRIAVFQRKGSILPLNLGDECCLGSFVGNSTEQYKHLFLRIYSDNDEKFPLYLGSDGTVHYVNCHIREHEKTIEIDIPTMNVEIQIELIGVHAFEVSTVLGTLNESELDSAELKVDTWMYAPSIQSTQIKVPAKRNYDQIWIKY
;
A
#
# COMPACT_ATOMS: atom_id res chain seq x y z
N MET A 1 -21.96 -53.44 -16.73
CA MET A 1 -21.04 -53.91 -17.76
C MET A 1 -21.03 -52.94 -18.91
N LYS A 2 -20.08 -52.13 -19.00
CA LYS A 2 -19.02 -51.95 -19.97
C LYS A 2 -18.19 -50.79 -19.50
N ASP A 3 -17.11 -51.17 -18.85
CA ASP A 3 -15.99 -50.36 -18.55
C ASP A 3 -15.34 -50.01 -19.90
N SER A 4 -15.49 -48.80 -20.38
CA SER A 4 -14.66 -48.26 -21.42
C SER A 4 -13.66 -47.31 -20.79
N SER A 5 -12.62 -47.86 -20.16
CA SER A 5 -11.41 -47.14 -19.89
C SER A 5 -10.84 -46.65 -21.23
N VAL A 6 -11.12 -45.42 -21.58
CA VAL A 6 -10.34 -44.71 -22.59
C VAL A 6 -8.92 -44.64 -21.99
N LYS A 7 -7.98 -45.43 -22.50
CA LYS A 7 -6.57 -45.30 -22.15
C LYS A 7 -6.18 -43.88 -22.44
N LYS A 8 -5.89 -43.11 -21.38
CA LYS A 8 -5.36 -41.77 -21.52
C LYS A 8 -4.06 -41.89 -22.33
N ALA A 9 -3.97 -41.22 -23.47
CA ALA A 9 -2.75 -41.27 -24.29
C ALA A 9 -1.61 -40.62 -23.52
N PHE A 10 -0.39 -41.19 -23.61
CA PHE A 10 0.82 -40.61 -23.06
C PHE A 10 0.99 -39.20 -23.61
N SER A 11 1.21 -38.20 -22.77
CA SER A 11 1.25 -36.79 -23.14
C SER A 11 2.47 -36.05 -22.59
N ILE A 12 2.83 -34.95 -23.30
CA ILE A 12 3.83 -33.97 -22.85
C ILE A 12 3.13 -32.64 -22.62
N ARG A 13 3.34 -32.04 -21.45
CA ARG A 13 2.96 -30.67 -21.16
C ARG A 13 4.17 -29.74 -21.24
N HIS A 14 4.12 -28.77 -22.15
CA HIS A 14 5.07 -27.67 -22.22
C HIS A 14 4.36 -26.42 -22.77
N GLU A 15 4.40 -25.33 -22.02
CA GLU A 15 3.81 -24.05 -22.37
C GLU A 15 4.89 -22.99 -22.19
N PRO A 16 5.52 -22.51 -23.27
CA PRO A 16 6.72 -21.65 -23.19
C PRO A 16 6.56 -20.39 -22.37
N LEU A 17 5.36 -19.80 -22.33
CA LEU A 17 5.05 -18.60 -21.54
C LEU A 17 4.39 -18.94 -20.20
N GLY A 18 3.96 -20.19 -20.01
CA GLY A 18 3.23 -20.64 -18.82
C GLY A 18 1.97 -19.79 -18.54
N GLU A 19 1.63 -19.68 -17.28
CA GLU A 19 0.57 -18.76 -16.80
C GLU A 19 1.09 -17.32 -16.59
N GLN A 20 2.35 -17.05 -16.95
CA GLN A 20 3.02 -15.76 -16.76
C GLN A 20 3.11 -15.31 -15.29
N HIS A 21 3.18 -16.27 -14.37
CA HIS A 21 3.37 -15.98 -12.95
C HIS A 21 4.60 -15.05 -12.75
N PRO A 22 4.45 -13.90 -12.09
CA PRO A 22 5.50 -12.87 -12.05
C PRO A 22 6.73 -13.25 -11.22
N TYR A 23 6.58 -14.13 -10.24
CA TYR A 23 7.64 -14.51 -9.30
C TYR A 23 8.14 -15.94 -9.46
N GLU A 24 7.28 -16.89 -9.83
CA GLU A 24 7.60 -18.31 -9.87
C GLU A 24 7.32 -18.88 -11.25
N PRO A 25 8.35 -19.37 -11.97
CA PRO A 25 8.11 -20.08 -13.21
C PRO A 25 7.45 -21.44 -12.93
N LEU A 26 6.50 -21.82 -13.77
CA LEU A 26 5.90 -23.16 -13.71
C LEU A 26 6.91 -24.21 -14.14
N SER A 27 6.74 -25.42 -13.58
CA SER A 27 7.65 -26.56 -13.89
C SER A 27 7.61 -27.00 -15.35
N TRP A 28 6.71 -26.46 -16.19
CA TRP A 28 6.55 -26.81 -17.62
C TRP A 28 6.65 -25.61 -18.55
N GLU A 29 7.26 -24.50 -18.11
CA GLU A 29 7.49 -23.32 -18.98
C GLU A 29 8.96 -23.12 -19.33
N ARG A 30 9.23 -22.15 -20.23
CA ARG A 30 10.58 -21.70 -20.56
C ARG A 30 11.03 -20.60 -19.62
N THR A 31 12.28 -20.70 -19.17
CA THR A 31 12.91 -19.68 -18.32
C THR A 31 14.26 -19.24 -18.93
N PRO A 32 14.48 -17.94 -19.19
CA PRO A 32 13.47 -16.88 -19.15
C PRO A 32 12.41 -17.05 -20.25
N ARG A 33 11.22 -16.49 -20.02
CA ARG A 33 10.12 -16.57 -21.01
C ARG A 33 10.48 -15.88 -22.33
N LEU A 34 11.24 -14.79 -22.24
CA LEU A 34 11.75 -13.99 -23.34
C LEU A 34 13.29 -13.90 -23.21
N PRO A 35 14.03 -14.87 -23.76
CA PRO A 35 15.50 -14.90 -23.64
C PRO A 35 16.19 -13.71 -24.31
N ALA A 36 17.21 -13.18 -23.68
CA ALA A 36 18.12 -12.20 -24.26
C ALA A 36 19.50 -12.81 -24.52
N SER A 37 20.35 -12.08 -25.26
CA SER A 37 21.71 -12.49 -25.57
C SER A 37 22.49 -12.85 -24.31
N GLY A 38 23.02 -14.08 -24.28
CA GLY A 38 23.81 -14.61 -23.17
C GLY A 38 22.98 -15.28 -22.05
N ASP A 39 21.63 -15.19 -22.06
CA ASP A 39 20.81 -15.84 -21.06
C ASP A 39 20.87 -17.37 -21.20
N PRO A 40 21.04 -18.14 -20.11
CA PRO A 40 20.82 -19.58 -20.13
C PRO A 40 19.32 -19.87 -20.32
N VAL A 41 18.97 -20.72 -21.27
CA VAL A 41 17.57 -21.06 -21.55
C VAL A 41 17.25 -22.45 -20.99
N ILE A 42 16.24 -22.49 -20.15
CA ILE A 42 15.73 -23.71 -19.51
C ILE A 42 14.33 -23.99 -20.03
N LEU A 43 14.10 -25.23 -20.50
CA LEU A 43 12.76 -25.71 -20.84
C LEU A 43 12.27 -26.66 -19.73
N GLY A 44 11.20 -26.27 -19.07
CA GLY A 44 10.48 -27.12 -18.15
C GLY A 44 9.48 -28.00 -18.90
N VAL A 45 9.32 -29.25 -18.49
CA VAL A 45 8.45 -30.23 -19.16
C VAL A 45 7.73 -31.09 -18.12
N GLY A 46 6.44 -31.31 -18.32
CA GLY A 46 5.63 -32.28 -17.57
C GLY A 46 5.30 -33.50 -18.43
N THR A 47 5.42 -34.72 -17.88
CA THR A 47 4.91 -35.94 -18.50
C THR A 47 3.96 -36.66 -17.54
N ASP A 48 2.95 -37.37 -18.07
CA ASP A 48 1.95 -38.03 -17.22
C ASP A 48 2.63 -39.03 -16.25
N ARG A 49 2.35 -38.90 -14.95
CA ARG A 49 2.93 -39.73 -13.90
C ARG A 49 2.45 -41.19 -13.99
N ASP A 50 1.21 -41.43 -14.39
CA ASP A 50 0.65 -42.79 -14.57
C ASP A 50 1.33 -43.55 -15.70
N HIS A 51 2.02 -42.80 -16.58
CA HIS A 51 2.76 -43.25 -17.74
C HIS A 51 4.19 -42.72 -17.76
N THR A 52 4.94 -42.89 -16.67
CA THR A 52 6.31 -42.36 -16.51
C THR A 52 7.15 -42.58 -17.77
N ALA A 53 7.70 -41.48 -18.29
CA ALA A 53 8.59 -41.50 -19.43
C ALA A 53 9.94 -42.13 -19.08
N ASP A 54 10.51 -42.91 -19.99
CA ASP A 54 11.85 -43.50 -19.85
C ASP A 54 12.93 -42.43 -20.18
N SER A 55 12.64 -41.54 -21.15
CA SER A 55 13.49 -40.44 -21.52
C SER A 55 12.69 -39.26 -22.09
N VAL A 56 13.22 -38.05 -21.87
CA VAL A 56 12.72 -36.82 -22.42
C VAL A 56 13.89 -36.04 -23.00
N TRP A 57 13.74 -35.41 -24.15
CA TRP A 57 14.78 -34.60 -24.80
C TRP A 57 14.16 -33.51 -25.64
N CYS A 58 14.97 -32.52 -26.04
CA CYS A 58 14.62 -31.44 -26.96
C CYS A 58 15.50 -31.54 -28.22
N GLU A 59 14.89 -31.43 -29.39
CA GLU A 59 15.60 -31.13 -30.62
C GLU A 59 15.35 -29.65 -30.96
N TRP A 60 16.44 -28.92 -31.22
CA TRP A 60 16.37 -27.48 -31.49
C TRP A 60 17.32 -27.09 -32.64
N TRP A 61 17.01 -26.00 -33.37
CA TRP A 61 17.80 -25.48 -34.49
C TRP A 61 17.57 -23.99 -34.62
N ASP A 62 18.56 -23.27 -35.17
CA ASP A 62 18.36 -21.90 -35.63
C ASP A 62 17.60 -21.92 -36.96
N GLU A 63 16.56 -21.05 -37.10
CA GLU A 63 15.68 -20.99 -38.27
C GLU A 63 16.44 -20.72 -39.59
N ASN A 64 17.55 -19.99 -39.53
CA ASN A 64 18.36 -19.62 -40.67
C ASN A 64 19.43 -20.68 -41.03
N ILE A 65 19.93 -21.40 -40.02
CA ILE A 65 21.06 -22.33 -40.19
C ILE A 65 20.59 -23.76 -40.47
N GLN A 66 19.45 -24.16 -39.91
CA GLN A 66 18.81 -25.49 -40.08
C GLN A 66 19.67 -26.68 -39.63
N ILE A 67 20.65 -26.46 -38.75
CA ILE A 67 21.40 -27.52 -38.10
C ILE A 67 20.68 -27.95 -36.83
N HIS A 68 20.29 -29.22 -36.79
CA HIS A 68 19.58 -29.78 -35.65
C HIS A 68 20.55 -30.20 -34.53
N HIS A 69 20.21 -29.77 -33.32
CA HIS A 69 20.94 -30.11 -32.10
C HIS A 69 19.98 -30.86 -31.16
N ARG A 70 20.52 -31.68 -30.28
CA ARG A 70 19.77 -32.42 -29.27
C ARG A 70 20.28 -32.08 -27.88
N ALA A 71 19.35 -31.82 -26.98
CA ALA A 71 19.58 -31.57 -25.55
C ALA A 71 18.78 -32.59 -24.72
N GLU A 72 19.49 -33.28 -23.82
CA GLU A 72 18.87 -34.28 -22.93
C GLU A 72 18.26 -33.60 -21.68
N SER A 73 17.27 -34.25 -21.11
CA SER A 73 16.61 -33.76 -19.90
C SER A 73 17.16 -34.37 -18.61
N MET A 74 16.87 -33.69 -17.48
CA MET A 74 17.07 -34.20 -16.15
C MET A 74 15.73 -34.19 -15.40
N LYS A 75 15.35 -35.32 -14.78
CA LYS A 75 14.15 -35.36 -13.93
C LYS A 75 14.39 -34.52 -12.66
N ARG A 76 13.45 -33.64 -12.31
CA ARG A 76 13.55 -32.73 -11.16
C ARG A 76 12.61 -33.07 -10.01
N GLY A 77 11.49 -33.73 -10.28
CA GLY A 77 10.50 -34.08 -9.27
C GLY A 77 9.22 -34.64 -9.87
N SER A 78 8.21 -34.80 -9.04
CA SER A 78 6.89 -35.27 -9.43
C SER A 78 5.85 -34.73 -8.48
N ASP A 79 4.62 -34.59 -8.95
CA ASP A 79 3.44 -34.41 -8.12
C ASP A 79 2.46 -35.61 -8.32
N GLU A 80 1.19 -35.42 -7.99
CA GLU A 80 0.18 -36.47 -8.17
C GLU A 80 -0.14 -36.73 -9.66
N THR A 81 0.08 -35.76 -10.53
CA THR A 81 -0.34 -35.77 -11.94
C THR A 81 0.83 -35.93 -12.90
N TYR A 82 1.97 -35.24 -12.63
CA TYR A 82 3.07 -35.16 -13.57
C TYR A 82 4.42 -35.54 -12.96
N ASP A 83 5.29 -36.06 -13.82
CA ASP A 83 6.74 -36.10 -13.65
C ASP A 83 7.32 -34.87 -14.31
N TYR A 84 8.23 -34.11 -13.63
CA TYR A 84 8.82 -32.88 -14.10
C TYR A 84 10.26 -33.06 -14.54
N TRP A 85 10.57 -32.49 -15.72
CA TRP A 85 11.86 -32.59 -16.38
C TRP A 85 12.37 -31.20 -16.72
N GLN A 86 13.67 -31.03 -16.68
CA GLN A 86 14.37 -29.82 -17.09
C GLN A 86 15.34 -30.12 -18.24
N ILE A 87 15.29 -29.30 -19.30
CA ILE A 87 16.22 -29.36 -20.43
C ILE A 87 16.95 -28.03 -20.48
N ASN A 88 18.28 -28.07 -20.46
CA ASN A 88 19.11 -26.88 -20.57
C ASN A 88 19.57 -26.70 -22.02
N LEU A 89 19.22 -25.57 -22.63
CA LEU A 89 19.74 -25.13 -23.90
C LEU A 89 20.97 -24.22 -23.67
N PRO A 90 21.85 -24.07 -24.66
CA PRO A 90 22.98 -23.14 -24.55
C PRO A 90 22.48 -21.69 -24.48
N ALA A 91 23.35 -20.77 -24.09
CA ALA A 91 23.12 -19.36 -24.31
C ALA A 91 23.23 -19.04 -25.80
N PHE A 92 22.37 -18.17 -26.30
CA PHE A 92 22.26 -17.79 -27.70
C PHE A 92 22.76 -16.36 -27.95
N THR A 93 23.06 -16.03 -29.19
CA THR A 93 23.38 -14.68 -29.62
C THR A 93 22.10 -13.88 -29.91
N GLY A 94 22.09 -12.61 -29.61
CA GLY A 94 20.94 -11.76 -29.88
C GLY A 94 20.59 -11.68 -31.37
N GLY A 95 19.30 -11.83 -31.68
CA GLY A 95 18.78 -11.85 -33.04
C GLY A 95 18.59 -13.25 -33.63
N GLU A 96 19.11 -14.30 -33.00
CA GLU A 96 18.86 -15.69 -33.45
C GLU A 96 17.39 -16.06 -33.18
N THR A 97 16.75 -16.79 -34.10
CA THR A 97 15.43 -17.37 -33.93
C THR A 97 15.52 -18.87 -33.79
N ILE A 98 15.26 -19.35 -32.60
CA ILE A 98 15.40 -20.75 -32.23
C ILE A 98 14.04 -21.44 -32.34
N GLN A 99 14.01 -22.54 -33.12
CA GLN A 99 12.90 -23.47 -33.21
C GLN A 99 13.21 -24.72 -32.39
N TYR A 100 12.19 -25.33 -31.77
CA TYR A 100 12.41 -26.53 -30.99
C TYR A 100 11.15 -27.40 -30.83
N CYS A 101 11.37 -28.72 -30.70
CA CYS A 101 10.37 -29.72 -30.33
C CYS A 101 10.85 -30.51 -29.13
N ILE A 102 9.94 -30.88 -28.25
CA ILE A 102 10.21 -31.73 -27.09
C ILE A 102 9.64 -33.11 -27.38
N TYR A 103 10.44 -34.13 -27.08
CA TYR A 103 10.13 -35.53 -27.29
C TYR A 103 10.14 -36.26 -25.96
N ALA A 104 9.27 -37.25 -25.83
CA ALA A 104 9.31 -38.20 -24.73
C ALA A 104 9.04 -39.64 -25.25
N CYS A 105 9.68 -40.68 -24.67
CA CYS A 105 9.39 -42.04 -24.99
C CYS A 105 9.17 -42.89 -23.75
N LYS A 106 8.37 -43.95 -23.93
CA LYS A 106 8.10 -44.99 -22.96
C LYS A 106 8.04 -46.32 -23.70
N GLY A 107 9.04 -47.17 -23.54
CA GLY A 107 9.24 -48.35 -24.39
C GLY A 107 9.31 -47.98 -25.87
N ASP A 108 8.42 -48.52 -26.68
CA ASP A 108 8.32 -48.24 -28.12
C ASP A 108 7.40 -47.05 -28.44
N GLU A 109 6.69 -46.50 -27.47
CA GLU A 109 5.81 -45.33 -27.66
C GLU A 109 6.62 -44.08 -27.61
N ARG A 110 6.51 -43.23 -28.66
CA ARG A 110 7.15 -41.91 -28.76
C ARG A 110 6.09 -40.89 -29.01
N VAL A 111 6.15 -39.80 -28.26
CA VAL A 111 5.30 -38.60 -28.41
C VAL A 111 6.18 -37.37 -28.56
N GLN A 112 5.65 -36.35 -29.22
CA GLN A 112 6.32 -35.06 -29.39
C GLN A 112 5.32 -33.92 -29.20
N THR A 113 5.84 -32.73 -28.87
CA THR A 113 5.07 -31.50 -28.88
C THR A 113 4.88 -30.99 -30.30
N LYS A 114 4.02 -29.97 -30.46
CA LYS A 114 4.13 -29.09 -31.63
C LYS A 114 5.48 -28.40 -31.61
N GLU A 115 5.84 -27.82 -32.74
CA GLU A 115 7.00 -26.95 -32.85
C GLU A 115 6.75 -25.63 -32.11
N PHE A 116 7.72 -25.20 -31.31
CA PHE A 116 7.78 -23.92 -30.65
C PHE A 116 8.93 -23.10 -31.20
N LYS A 117 8.82 -21.78 -31.08
CA LYS A 117 9.92 -20.89 -31.41
C LYS A 117 10.04 -19.70 -30.47
N PHE A 118 11.21 -19.12 -30.40
CA PHE A 118 11.49 -17.84 -29.75
C PHE A 118 12.64 -17.12 -30.47
N THR A 119 12.60 -15.81 -30.47
CA THR A 119 13.72 -14.99 -30.94
C THR A 119 14.45 -14.42 -29.72
N VAL A 120 15.79 -14.50 -29.75
CA VAL A 120 16.68 -14.02 -28.70
C VAL A 120 16.79 -12.51 -28.80
N MET A 121 16.41 -11.80 -27.73
CA MET A 121 16.52 -10.35 -27.70
C MET A 121 17.98 -9.91 -27.65
N LYS A 122 18.28 -8.75 -28.23
CA LYS A 122 19.62 -8.18 -28.27
C LYS A 122 19.73 -7.02 -27.31
N TRP A 123 20.77 -6.99 -26.49
CA TRP A 123 21.20 -5.80 -25.76
C TRP A 123 22.11 -4.93 -26.64
N VAL A 124 21.85 -3.61 -26.61
CA VAL A 124 22.56 -2.63 -27.44
C VAL A 124 22.96 -1.45 -26.55
N ASP A 125 24.25 -1.08 -26.61
CA ASP A 125 24.82 0.05 -25.89
C ASP A 125 24.62 1.37 -26.64
N ILE A 126 24.74 2.49 -25.92
CA ILE A 126 24.89 3.80 -26.54
C ILE A 126 26.34 3.98 -27.00
N GLU A 127 26.51 4.41 -28.25
CA GLU A 127 27.83 4.62 -28.88
C GLU A 127 28.28 6.07 -28.71
N SER A 128 27.39 7.03 -29.02
CA SER A 128 27.76 8.45 -29.03
C SER A 128 26.57 9.40 -28.96
N ILE A 129 26.85 10.66 -28.75
CA ILE A 129 25.87 11.75 -28.78
C ILE A 129 25.92 12.42 -30.15
N LEU A 130 24.78 12.42 -30.85
CA LEU A 130 24.68 13.01 -32.19
C LEU A 130 24.55 14.53 -32.17
N CYS A 131 23.58 15.03 -31.40
CA CYS A 131 23.34 16.47 -31.26
C CYS A 131 22.46 16.77 -30.04
N VAL A 132 22.40 18.05 -29.67
CA VAL A 132 21.55 18.58 -28.59
C VAL A 132 20.74 19.72 -29.16
N GLU A 133 19.45 19.74 -28.87
CA GLU A 133 18.53 20.82 -29.24
C GLU A 133 17.87 21.41 -27.97
N ASP A 134 17.94 22.71 -27.83
CA ASP A 134 17.27 23.37 -26.71
C ASP A 134 15.76 23.41 -26.91
N THR A 135 15.01 23.22 -25.82
CA THR A 135 13.54 23.29 -25.77
C THR A 135 13.09 24.32 -24.74
N ALA A 136 11.80 24.64 -24.71
CA ALA A 136 11.26 25.60 -23.75
C ALA A 136 11.38 25.17 -22.28
N SER A 137 11.47 23.85 -22.00
CA SER A 137 11.52 23.27 -20.67
C SER A 137 12.85 22.60 -20.32
N GLY A 138 13.82 22.58 -21.25
CA GLY A 138 15.11 21.91 -21.07
C GLY A 138 15.80 21.69 -22.41
N SER A 139 16.12 20.41 -22.75
CA SER A 139 16.78 20.07 -24.01
C SER A 139 16.39 18.66 -24.47
N THR A 140 16.54 18.42 -25.76
CA THR A 140 16.49 17.08 -26.36
C THR A 140 17.89 16.67 -26.78
N VAL A 141 18.32 15.48 -26.34
CA VAL A 141 19.62 14.87 -26.71
C VAL A 141 19.33 13.70 -27.64
N PHE A 142 20.02 13.63 -28.75
CA PHE A 142 19.91 12.53 -29.71
C PHE A 142 21.14 11.63 -29.58
N LEU A 143 20.89 10.35 -29.38
CA LEU A 143 21.90 9.33 -29.09
C LEU A 143 21.98 8.31 -30.22
N GLN A 144 23.20 7.97 -30.65
CA GLN A 144 23.47 6.84 -31.52
C GLN A 144 23.75 5.62 -30.67
N THR A 145 23.16 4.49 -31.03
CA THR A 145 23.50 3.21 -30.41
C THR A 145 24.57 2.47 -31.25
N MET A 146 25.18 1.45 -30.67
CA MET A 146 26.09 0.52 -31.36
C MET A 146 25.41 -0.20 -32.54
N GLN A 147 24.11 -0.14 -32.65
CA GLN A 147 23.36 -0.57 -33.83
C GLN A 147 23.14 0.63 -34.76
N PRO A 148 23.74 0.65 -35.97
CA PRO A 148 23.78 1.83 -36.84
C PRO A 148 22.40 2.37 -37.26
N ASP A 149 21.36 1.52 -37.31
CA ASP A 149 20.00 1.85 -37.72
C ASP A 149 19.06 2.14 -36.51
N LEU A 150 19.63 2.23 -35.31
CA LEU A 150 18.88 2.54 -34.09
C LEU A 150 19.41 3.82 -33.40
N GLN A 151 18.57 4.83 -33.33
CA GLN A 151 18.81 6.06 -32.58
C GLN A 151 17.78 6.27 -31.48
N VAL A 152 18.19 6.92 -30.39
CA VAL A 152 17.35 7.23 -29.23
C VAL A 152 17.26 8.74 -29.06
N ARG A 153 16.07 9.20 -28.78
CA ARG A 153 15.76 10.56 -28.34
C ARG A 153 15.61 10.57 -26.83
N LEU A 154 16.36 11.43 -26.15
CA LEU A 154 16.26 11.71 -24.74
C LEU A 154 15.76 13.13 -24.54
N ASP A 155 14.51 13.28 -24.09
CA ASP A 155 13.95 14.58 -23.69
C ASP A 155 14.22 14.83 -22.21
N LEU A 156 14.82 15.98 -21.89
CA LEU A 156 15.10 16.45 -20.54
C LEU A 156 14.17 17.60 -20.20
N ASP A 157 13.40 17.47 -19.14
CA ASP A 157 12.59 18.55 -18.57
C ASP A 157 13.24 19.03 -17.26
N LEU A 158 13.76 20.27 -17.29
CA LEU A 158 14.41 20.95 -16.18
C LEU A 158 13.60 22.19 -15.73
N SER A 159 12.33 22.29 -16.14
CA SER A 159 11.43 23.43 -15.82
C SER A 159 11.12 23.56 -14.33
N LYS A 160 11.40 22.53 -13.53
CA LYS A 160 11.21 22.50 -12.08
C LYS A 160 12.56 22.49 -11.37
N PRO A 161 12.75 23.34 -10.34
CA PRO A 161 14.04 23.43 -9.64
C PRO A 161 14.33 22.23 -8.74
N ASP A 162 13.35 21.43 -8.41
CA ASP A 162 13.40 20.35 -7.43
C ASP A 162 13.48 18.93 -8.03
N ARG A 163 13.42 18.84 -9.38
CA ARG A 163 13.46 17.55 -10.08
C ARG A 163 13.83 17.68 -11.55
N VAL A 164 14.30 16.60 -12.13
CA VAL A 164 14.47 16.44 -13.57
C VAL A 164 13.68 15.24 -14.06
N SER A 165 13.01 15.38 -15.21
CA SER A 165 12.40 14.25 -15.92
C SER A 165 13.24 13.90 -17.13
N LEU A 166 13.52 12.61 -17.31
CA LEU A 166 14.20 12.04 -18.46
C LEU A 166 13.24 11.10 -19.19
N ARG A 167 13.00 11.38 -20.48
CA ARG A 167 12.14 10.55 -21.31
C ARG A 167 12.91 10.01 -22.49
N PHE A 168 13.12 8.70 -22.52
CA PHE A 168 13.75 7.98 -23.60
C PHE A 168 12.70 7.50 -24.59
N SER A 169 13.02 7.57 -25.88
CA SER A 169 12.16 7.04 -26.96
C SER A 169 13.00 6.64 -28.15
N LYS A 170 12.55 5.61 -28.90
CA LYS A 170 13.13 5.26 -30.18
C LYS A 170 12.88 6.38 -31.18
N LEU A 171 13.85 6.76 -31.98
CA LEU A 171 13.69 7.74 -33.04
C LEU A 171 13.10 7.06 -34.29
N GLU A 172 11.98 7.57 -34.80
CA GLU A 172 11.34 6.98 -35.99
C GLU A 172 12.07 7.24 -37.31
N ALA A 173 12.72 8.40 -37.42
CA ALA A 173 13.46 8.82 -38.60
C ALA A 173 14.92 9.10 -38.24
N MET A 174 15.83 8.37 -38.88
CA MET A 174 17.26 8.56 -38.68
C MET A 174 17.69 9.99 -38.96
N ARG A 175 18.40 10.60 -38.01
CA ARG A 175 19.09 11.87 -38.23
C ARG A 175 20.48 11.60 -38.81
N ARG A 176 20.88 12.38 -39.83
CA ARG A 176 22.26 12.42 -40.28
C ARG A 176 23.09 13.15 -39.23
N ASN A 177 24.34 12.72 -39.03
CA ASN A 177 25.30 13.42 -38.19
C ASN A 177 25.43 14.87 -38.64
N GLU A 178 24.76 15.77 -37.98
CA GLU A 178 25.08 17.21 -38.03
C GLU A 178 26.06 17.51 -36.90
N ILE A 179 27.19 16.78 -36.91
CA ILE A 179 28.24 16.97 -35.95
C ILE A 179 28.84 18.34 -36.25
N ASN A 180 28.56 19.32 -35.45
CA ASN A 180 29.49 20.39 -35.22
C ASN A 180 30.69 19.75 -34.51
N SER A 181 31.73 19.44 -35.32
CA SER A 181 32.89 18.64 -34.99
C SER A 181 33.85 19.19 -33.91
N ASN A 182 33.34 20.04 -33.00
CA ASN A 182 34.14 20.68 -31.95
C ASN A 182 33.75 20.29 -30.52
N ARG A 183 32.90 19.25 -30.31
CA ARG A 183 32.58 18.78 -28.95
C ARG A 183 33.16 17.39 -28.72
N THR A 184 34.43 17.32 -28.41
CA THR A 184 35.17 16.10 -27.99
C THR A 184 35.28 16.01 -26.45
N GLU A 185 34.54 16.84 -25.72
CA GLU A 185 34.59 16.86 -24.25
C GLU A 185 33.18 16.79 -23.65
N SER A 186 33.09 16.28 -22.41
CA SER A 186 31.83 16.24 -21.61
C SER A 186 31.10 17.60 -21.64
N PHE A 187 29.82 17.58 -21.91
CA PHE A 187 28.96 18.77 -21.89
C PHE A 187 27.90 18.66 -20.83
N PHE A 188 27.23 19.78 -20.51
CA PHE A 188 26.15 19.81 -19.55
C PHE A 188 24.98 20.66 -20.01
N ILE A 189 23.80 20.30 -19.51
CA ILE A 189 22.55 21.04 -19.64
C ILE A 189 22.17 21.54 -18.24
N GLN A 190 21.93 22.83 -18.11
CA GLN A 190 21.73 23.46 -16.82
C GLN A 190 20.31 24.04 -16.68
N GLY A 191 19.59 23.57 -15.66
CA GLY A 191 18.39 24.20 -15.15
C GLY A 191 18.69 25.19 -14.02
N GLU A 192 17.65 25.62 -13.28
CA GLU A 192 17.81 26.59 -12.19
C GLU A 192 18.67 26.06 -11.03
N LYS A 193 18.44 24.80 -10.62
CA LYS A 193 19.12 24.17 -9.47
C LYS A 193 19.72 22.80 -9.79
N ILE A 194 19.44 22.26 -10.96
CA ILE A 194 19.88 20.94 -11.40
C ILE A 194 20.67 21.06 -12.68
N LYS A 195 21.74 20.30 -12.75
CA LYS A 195 22.61 20.18 -13.92
C LYS A 195 22.66 18.72 -14.34
N VAL A 196 22.54 18.45 -15.64
CA VAL A 196 22.72 17.12 -16.21
C VAL A 196 24.00 17.14 -17.06
N CYS A 197 24.98 16.35 -16.65
CA CYS A 197 26.27 16.23 -17.31
C CYS A 197 26.29 14.93 -18.13
N PHE A 198 26.88 14.98 -19.30
CA PHE A 198 27.08 13.85 -20.20
C PHE A 198 28.57 13.59 -20.41
N SER A 199 28.96 12.31 -20.38
CA SER A 199 30.27 11.83 -20.81
C SER A 199 30.10 10.92 -22.04
N GLU A 200 31.04 10.91 -22.95
CA GLU A 200 30.98 10.10 -24.17
C GLU A 200 31.81 8.82 -24.07
N GLU A 201 32.98 8.86 -23.41
CA GLU A 201 33.88 7.70 -23.30
C GLU A 201 34.32 7.48 -21.84
N PRO A 202 33.72 6.54 -21.11
CA PRO A 202 32.48 5.80 -21.44
C PRO A 202 31.26 6.72 -21.42
N PHE A 203 30.19 6.31 -22.13
CA PHE A 203 28.92 7.00 -22.09
C PHE A 203 28.37 7.00 -20.65
N GLY A 204 27.91 8.16 -20.20
CA GLY A 204 27.32 8.28 -18.87
C GLY A 204 26.49 9.56 -18.71
N ILE A 205 25.58 9.52 -17.76
CA ILE A 205 24.72 10.65 -17.40
C ILE A 205 24.87 10.91 -15.90
N GLU A 206 25.30 12.10 -15.51
CA GLU A 206 25.35 12.50 -14.12
C GLU A 206 24.39 13.66 -13.86
N ILE A 207 23.47 13.48 -12.92
CA ILE A 207 22.49 14.46 -12.52
C ILE A 207 22.95 15.07 -11.19
N GLN A 208 23.20 16.38 -11.17
CA GLN A 208 23.76 17.09 -10.01
C GLN A 208 22.79 18.16 -9.51
N SER A 209 22.63 18.27 -8.20
CA SER A 209 21.97 19.38 -7.51
C SER A 209 23.01 20.36 -6.99
N PHE A 210 22.93 21.64 -7.37
CA PHE A 210 23.89 22.66 -6.91
C PHE A 210 23.70 23.06 -5.44
N GLN A 211 22.46 23.04 -4.97
CA GLN A 211 22.16 23.50 -3.61
C GLN A 211 22.50 22.45 -2.57
N GLU A 212 22.20 21.19 -2.88
CA GLU A 212 22.34 20.10 -1.93
C GLU A 212 23.68 19.34 -2.08
N GLN A 213 24.51 19.70 -3.06
CA GLN A 213 25.76 19.01 -3.39
C GLN A 213 25.60 17.49 -3.60
N LEU A 214 24.45 17.10 -4.13
CA LEU A 214 24.08 15.71 -4.39
C LEU A 214 24.25 15.38 -5.86
N SER A 215 24.66 14.16 -6.16
CA SER A 215 24.70 13.64 -7.53
C SER A 215 24.20 12.22 -7.63
N LEU A 216 23.59 11.92 -8.77
CA LEU A 216 23.23 10.57 -9.20
C LEU A 216 23.92 10.29 -10.53
N LYS A 217 24.79 9.29 -10.56
CA LYS A 217 25.58 8.93 -11.72
C LYS A 217 25.08 7.62 -12.34
N CYS A 218 24.51 7.72 -13.54
CA CYS A 218 24.24 6.59 -14.42
C CYS A 218 25.51 6.32 -15.22
N GLU A 219 26.09 5.14 -15.03
CA GLU A 219 27.36 4.77 -15.64
C GLU A 219 27.17 3.99 -16.94
N ASP A 220 26.06 3.28 -17.08
CA ASP A 220 25.72 2.50 -18.25
C ASP A 220 24.23 2.55 -18.59
N LEU A 221 23.93 2.51 -19.88
CA LEU A 221 22.58 2.46 -20.44
C LEU A 221 22.52 1.48 -21.61
N TRP A 222 21.66 0.47 -21.47
CA TRP A 222 21.41 -0.53 -22.51
C TRP A 222 19.94 -0.51 -22.95
N LEU A 223 19.74 -0.87 -24.20
CA LEU A 223 18.43 -1.09 -24.81
C LEU A 223 18.28 -2.55 -25.19
N GLN A 224 17.18 -3.17 -24.78
CA GLN A 224 16.80 -4.49 -25.27
C GLN A 224 15.89 -4.33 -26.48
N ILE A 225 16.27 -4.92 -27.62
CA ILE A 225 15.54 -4.82 -28.87
C ILE A 225 15.02 -6.19 -29.33
N ASN A 226 13.82 -6.18 -29.91
CA ASN A 226 13.25 -7.35 -30.55
C ASN A 226 13.68 -7.45 -32.05
N GLN A 227 13.23 -8.51 -32.73
CA GLN A 227 13.52 -8.76 -34.13
C GLN A 227 13.07 -7.64 -35.09
N ASP A 228 12.02 -6.87 -34.72
CA ASP A 228 11.51 -5.77 -35.52
C ASP A 228 12.27 -4.46 -35.25
N GLY A 229 13.30 -4.50 -34.43
CA GLY A 229 14.09 -3.34 -34.00
C GLY A 229 13.35 -2.40 -33.06
N ASN A 230 12.28 -2.86 -32.39
CA ASN A 230 11.62 -2.08 -31.36
C ASN A 230 12.30 -2.27 -30.01
N VAL A 231 12.40 -1.20 -29.24
CA VAL A 231 12.92 -1.26 -27.88
C VAL A 231 11.82 -1.81 -26.96
N GLU A 232 12.12 -2.94 -26.31
CA GLU A 232 11.23 -3.61 -25.36
C GLU A 232 11.54 -3.25 -23.91
N CYS A 233 12.82 -2.93 -23.62
CA CYS A 233 13.27 -2.60 -22.27
C CYS A 233 14.48 -1.65 -22.31
N TYR A 234 14.58 -0.80 -21.31
CA TYR A 234 15.77 -0.01 -20.97
C TYR A 234 16.35 -0.50 -19.66
N ARG A 235 17.68 -0.60 -19.59
CA ARG A 235 18.44 -0.93 -18.40
C ARG A 235 19.40 0.22 -18.08
N PHE A 236 19.35 0.70 -16.83
CA PHE A 236 20.23 1.71 -16.32
C PHE A 236 21.02 1.15 -15.14
N GLU A 237 22.32 1.37 -15.11
CA GLU A 237 23.18 1.04 -13.98
C GLU A 237 23.74 2.31 -13.35
N PHE A 238 23.54 2.47 -12.05
CA PHE A 238 23.91 3.65 -11.28
C PHE A 238 24.96 3.30 -10.25
N TYR A 239 25.91 4.19 -10.03
CA TYR A 239 26.85 4.08 -8.93
C TYR A 239 26.14 4.20 -7.58
N SER A 240 26.53 3.34 -6.61
CA SER A 240 25.95 3.30 -5.27
C SER A 240 27.03 3.11 -4.20
N PRO A 241 27.31 4.13 -3.38
CA PRO A 241 28.20 3.97 -2.23
C PRO A 241 27.72 2.91 -1.25
N SER A 242 28.66 2.24 -0.57
CA SER A 242 28.35 1.11 0.32
C SER A 242 27.45 1.45 1.54
N ASP A 243 27.36 2.72 1.90
CA ASP A 243 26.53 3.23 3.00
C ASP A 243 25.15 3.71 2.56
N GLU A 244 24.89 3.69 1.24
CA GLU A 244 23.58 4.05 0.69
C GLU A 244 22.52 3.01 1.03
N ALA A 245 21.34 3.45 1.42
CA ALA A 245 20.16 2.66 1.70
C ALA A 245 18.97 3.14 0.87
N PHE A 246 18.04 2.23 0.54
CA PHE A 246 16.92 2.47 -0.36
C PHE A 246 15.58 2.16 0.33
N TYR A 247 14.66 3.12 0.40
CA TYR A 247 13.40 3.03 1.13
C TYR A 247 12.21 3.32 0.24
N GLY A 248 11.11 2.56 0.37
CA GLY A 248 9.88 2.77 -0.39
C GLY A 248 9.51 1.56 -1.25
N PHE A 249 9.32 1.73 -2.55
CA PHE A 249 8.86 0.72 -3.53
C PHE A 249 7.42 0.23 -3.29
N GLY A 250 6.58 1.04 -2.64
CA GLY A 250 5.23 0.66 -2.26
C GLY A 250 5.22 -0.25 -1.03
N GLU A 251 4.27 -1.17 -0.98
CA GLU A 251 4.08 -2.09 0.15
C GLU A 251 5.08 -3.25 0.07
N ARG A 252 6.17 -3.19 0.84
CA ARG A 252 7.22 -4.22 0.86
C ARG A 252 7.40 -4.77 2.27
N PHE A 253 7.18 -6.08 2.43
CA PHE A 253 7.21 -6.79 3.71
C PHE A 253 8.61 -7.30 4.08
N ASN A 254 9.46 -7.57 3.09
CA ASN A 254 10.76 -8.22 3.26
C ASN A 254 11.76 -7.40 4.09
N ALA A 255 11.89 -6.11 3.80
CA ALA A 255 12.83 -5.21 4.45
C ALA A 255 12.34 -3.76 4.45
N LEU A 256 12.81 -2.93 5.38
CA LEU A 256 12.62 -1.48 5.33
C LEU A 256 13.68 -0.86 4.40
N ASP A 257 14.96 -1.17 4.61
CA ASP A 257 16.04 -0.86 3.69
C ASP A 257 16.14 -1.98 2.65
N GLN A 258 16.00 -1.65 1.40
CA GLN A 258 15.99 -2.60 0.29
C GLN A 258 17.38 -2.89 -0.30
N ARG A 259 18.45 -2.30 0.24
CA ARG A 259 19.83 -2.60 -0.23
C ARG A 259 20.12 -4.10 -0.12
N GLY A 260 20.70 -4.69 -1.15
CA GLY A 260 20.97 -6.12 -1.26
C GLY A 260 19.78 -6.96 -1.74
N ASN A 261 18.65 -6.34 -2.07
CA ASN A 261 17.47 -7.03 -2.61
C ASN A 261 17.28 -6.75 -4.10
N CYS A 262 16.61 -7.71 -4.75
CA CYS A 262 16.15 -7.59 -6.12
C CYS A 262 14.63 -7.55 -6.10
N LEU A 263 14.01 -6.45 -6.55
CA LEU A 263 12.58 -6.23 -6.47
C LEU A 263 11.94 -6.21 -7.86
N ILE A 264 10.82 -6.91 -7.99
CA ILE A 264 9.95 -6.83 -9.17
C ILE A 264 8.79 -5.87 -8.84
N ASN A 265 8.53 -4.93 -9.75
CA ASN A 265 7.44 -3.99 -9.62
C ASN A 265 6.22 -4.47 -10.42
N HIS A 266 5.58 -5.51 -9.90
CA HIS A 266 4.41 -6.16 -10.47
C HIS A 266 3.39 -6.45 -9.38
N LEU A 267 2.15 -6.06 -9.64
CA LEU A 267 1.02 -6.31 -8.73
C LEU A 267 0.78 -7.81 -8.57
N PHE A 268 0.61 -8.27 -7.34
CA PHE A 268 0.40 -9.69 -7.05
C PHE A 268 -0.39 -9.91 -5.76
N ALA A 269 -1.37 -10.82 -5.81
CA ALA A 269 -2.07 -11.30 -4.61
C ALA A 269 -1.14 -12.19 -3.79
N GLN A 270 -0.46 -11.60 -2.83
CA GLN A 270 0.63 -12.27 -2.11
C GLN A 270 0.17 -13.26 -1.03
N TYR A 271 -1.10 -13.33 -0.69
CA TYR A 271 -1.76 -14.14 0.33
C TYR A 271 -0.82 -14.96 1.23
N LEU A 272 -0.65 -14.55 2.48
CA LEU A 272 0.24 -15.14 3.51
C LEU A 272 1.75 -15.13 3.18
N HIS A 273 2.17 -14.68 2.01
CA HIS A 273 3.58 -14.61 1.63
C HIS A 273 4.13 -13.19 1.87
N GLN A 274 4.55 -12.89 3.08
CA GLN A 274 5.01 -11.56 3.49
C GLN A 274 6.50 -11.35 3.18
N GLY A 275 6.83 -11.37 1.88
CA GLY A 275 8.17 -11.21 1.33
C GLY A 275 8.26 -10.03 0.35
N GLU A 276 8.89 -10.29 -0.81
CA GLU A 276 9.09 -9.31 -1.89
C GLU A 276 7.85 -9.03 -2.74
N ARG A 277 6.80 -9.88 -2.66
CA ARG A 277 5.53 -9.71 -3.37
C ARG A 277 4.75 -8.55 -2.77
N SER A 278 3.87 -7.92 -3.55
CA SER A 278 3.18 -6.71 -3.11
C SER A 278 1.79 -6.57 -3.70
N TYR A 279 0.82 -6.18 -2.87
CA TYR A 279 -0.49 -5.70 -3.29
C TYR A 279 -0.43 -4.25 -3.84
N ILE A 280 0.57 -3.45 -3.43
CA ILE A 280 0.73 -2.05 -3.83
C ILE A 280 2.19 -1.79 -4.24
N PRO A 281 2.65 -2.35 -5.39
CA PRO A 281 4.00 -2.09 -5.88
C PRO A 281 4.04 -0.69 -6.52
N ILE A 282 4.95 0.16 -6.07
CA ILE A 282 5.14 1.51 -6.61
C ILE A 282 6.61 1.67 -6.99
N PRO A 283 6.97 1.96 -8.26
CA PRO A 283 8.35 2.06 -8.70
C PRO A 283 9.01 3.40 -8.30
N PHE A 284 8.91 3.73 -7.03
CA PHE A 284 9.45 4.94 -6.42
C PHE A 284 10.17 4.61 -5.12
N PHE A 285 11.36 5.17 -4.96
CA PHE A 285 12.12 5.04 -3.72
C PHE A 285 12.84 6.35 -3.34
N ILE A 286 13.27 6.42 -2.10
CA ILE A 286 14.09 7.49 -1.54
C ILE A 286 15.41 6.88 -1.07
N SER A 287 16.52 7.45 -1.53
CA SER A 287 17.86 7.10 -1.06
C SER A 287 18.18 7.81 0.25
N SER A 288 18.96 7.15 1.13
CA SER A 288 19.55 7.80 2.31
C SER A 288 20.49 8.96 1.97
N HIS A 289 20.90 9.10 0.71
CA HIS A 289 21.65 10.22 0.16
C HIS A 289 20.75 11.39 -0.31
N ILE A 290 19.47 11.38 0.12
CA ILE A 290 18.48 12.45 -0.05
C ILE A 290 18.19 12.78 -1.53
N TYR A 291 18.10 11.76 -2.38
CA TYR A 291 17.44 11.87 -3.67
C TYR A 291 16.27 10.88 -3.76
N GLY A 292 15.28 11.21 -4.58
CA GLY A 292 14.19 10.30 -4.94
C GLY A 292 14.33 9.84 -6.38
N PHE A 293 13.94 8.61 -6.65
CA PHE A 293 13.90 8.05 -8.00
C PHE A 293 12.52 7.44 -8.27
N TRP A 294 11.88 7.84 -9.36
CA TRP A 294 10.60 7.30 -9.81
C TRP A 294 10.69 6.87 -11.27
N LEU A 295 10.41 5.60 -11.52
CA LEU A 295 10.23 5.10 -12.87
C LEU A 295 8.75 5.25 -13.25
N ASP A 296 8.42 6.23 -14.08
CA ASP A 296 7.06 6.58 -14.47
C ASP A 296 6.55 5.62 -15.55
N THR A 297 6.28 4.39 -15.16
CA THR A 297 5.69 3.35 -16.01
C THR A 297 4.69 2.50 -15.22
N ALA A 298 3.68 1.97 -15.89
CA ALA A 298 2.79 0.95 -15.35
C ALA A 298 3.16 -0.47 -15.83
N GLN A 299 4.21 -0.60 -16.62
CA GLN A 299 4.71 -1.88 -17.08
C GLN A 299 5.62 -2.55 -16.04
N TRP A 300 6.05 -3.76 -16.38
CA TRP A 300 7.01 -4.50 -15.60
C TRP A 300 8.31 -3.70 -15.40
N ALA A 301 8.84 -3.73 -14.20
CA ALA A 301 10.14 -3.19 -13.87
C ALA A 301 10.83 -4.06 -12.82
N LYS A 302 12.16 -4.13 -12.90
CA LYS A 302 13.02 -4.84 -11.95
C LYS A 302 14.08 -3.88 -11.43
N PHE A 303 14.25 -3.87 -10.13
CA PHE A 303 15.28 -3.10 -9.44
C PHE A 303 16.26 -4.08 -8.77
N ASP A 304 17.51 -4.01 -9.10
CA ASP A 304 18.61 -4.65 -8.37
C ASP A 304 19.28 -3.58 -7.51
N LEU A 305 19.14 -3.68 -6.21
CA LEU A 305 19.59 -2.67 -5.26
C LEU A 305 20.91 -3.07 -4.61
N ALA A 306 21.94 -3.18 -5.42
CA ALA A 306 23.26 -3.64 -5.02
C ALA A 306 23.28 -5.12 -4.54
N ALA A 307 22.39 -5.94 -5.07
CA ALA A 307 22.34 -7.38 -4.78
C ALA A 307 23.39 -8.16 -5.61
N ASP A 308 23.53 -7.85 -6.88
CA ASP A 308 24.53 -8.46 -7.78
C ASP A 308 25.91 -7.79 -7.63
N LYS A 309 25.93 -6.45 -7.71
CA LYS A 309 27.16 -5.64 -7.59
C LYS A 309 27.07 -4.71 -6.38
N PRO A 310 27.96 -4.81 -5.38
CA PRO A 310 27.82 -4.08 -4.13
C PRO A 310 27.99 -2.54 -4.22
N ASP A 311 28.56 -2.06 -5.33
CA ASP A 311 28.79 -0.63 -5.62
C ASP A 311 27.89 -0.08 -6.74
N ARG A 312 26.85 -0.82 -7.11
CA ARG A 312 25.92 -0.48 -8.19
C ARG A 312 24.49 -0.82 -7.78
N TRP A 313 23.55 0.01 -8.19
CA TRP A 313 22.16 -0.41 -8.30
C TRP A 313 21.70 -0.26 -9.76
N MET A 314 20.76 -1.10 -10.16
CA MET A 314 20.30 -1.22 -11.53
C MET A 314 18.77 -1.19 -11.58
N VAL A 315 18.23 -0.60 -12.65
CA VAL A 315 16.81 -0.70 -12.98
C VAL A 315 16.61 -1.15 -14.41
N GLU A 316 15.75 -2.15 -14.61
CA GLU A 316 15.21 -2.55 -15.89
C GLU A 316 13.74 -2.12 -15.94
N GLY A 317 13.36 -1.35 -16.95
CA GLY A 317 12.00 -0.92 -17.18
C GLY A 317 11.53 -1.27 -18.57
N ALA A 318 10.38 -1.99 -18.67
CA ALA A 318 9.75 -2.27 -19.94
C ALA A 318 9.27 -0.99 -20.61
N ALA A 319 9.56 -0.84 -21.90
CA ALA A 319 9.18 0.32 -22.69
C ALA A 319 7.68 0.32 -23.00
N GLU A 320 7.04 1.48 -22.97
CA GLU A 320 5.67 1.64 -23.44
C GLU A 320 5.61 1.52 -24.95
N LYS A 321 4.55 0.88 -25.44
CA LYS A 321 4.46 0.42 -26.85
C LYS A 321 4.53 1.54 -27.87
N GLU A 322 3.94 2.70 -27.59
CA GLU A 322 4.00 3.85 -28.48
C GLU A 322 5.36 4.54 -28.40
N GLY A 323 6.17 4.38 -29.48
CA GLY A 323 7.49 4.98 -29.58
C GLY A 323 8.56 4.35 -28.71
N SER A 324 8.32 3.12 -28.18
CA SER A 324 9.28 2.44 -27.30
C SER A 324 9.79 3.34 -26.17
N THR A 325 8.90 3.95 -25.43
CA THR A 325 9.17 5.05 -24.49
C THR A 325 9.37 4.53 -23.06
N LEU A 326 10.30 5.14 -22.34
CA LEU A 326 10.42 5.00 -20.87
C LEU A 326 10.69 6.37 -20.28
N LYS A 327 10.04 6.67 -19.15
CA LYS A 327 10.24 7.93 -18.42
C LYS A 327 10.70 7.65 -17.01
N LEU A 328 11.68 8.40 -16.54
CA LEU A 328 12.10 8.43 -15.15
C LEU A 328 12.16 9.86 -14.63
N VAL A 329 12.00 10.03 -13.32
CA VAL A 329 12.05 11.31 -12.62
C VAL A 329 12.98 11.19 -11.42
N VAL A 330 13.95 12.10 -11.33
CA VAL A 330 14.84 12.20 -10.19
C VAL A 330 14.53 13.47 -9.41
N PHE A 331 14.35 13.33 -8.10
CA PHE A 331 14.02 14.41 -7.17
C PHE A 331 15.23 14.72 -6.31
N PHE A 332 15.50 16.02 -6.11
CA PHE A 332 16.48 16.51 -5.15
C PHE A 332 15.80 17.51 -4.21
N GLN A 333 15.83 17.22 -2.93
CA GLN A 333 15.19 18.01 -1.88
C GLN A 333 16.11 18.12 -0.67
N LYS A 334 15.82 19.06 0.21
CA LYS A 334 16.58 19.27 1.46
C LYS A 334 16.42 18.15 2.49
N ASP A 335 15.35 17.38 2.41
CA ASP A 335 15.04 16.28 3.32
C ASP A 335 14.16 15.21 2.62
N PRO A 336 14.15 13.94 3.13
CA PRO A 336 13.43 12.84 2.51
C PRO A 336 11.91 13.05 2.39
N TYR A 337 11.28 13.69 3.37
CA TYR A 337 9.83 13.90 3.34
C TYR A 337 9.40 15.00 2.38
N SER A 338 10.29 15.96 2.08
CA SER A 338 10.11 16.90 0.98
C SER A 338 10.11 16.19 -0.38
N ILE A 339 10.82 15.06 -0.52
CA ILE A 339 10.77 14.19 -1.71
C ILE A 339 9.40 13.53 -1.84
N VAL A 340 8.85 12.96 -0.75
CA VAL A 340 7.48 12.41 -0.73
C VAL A 340 6.46 13.47 -1.14
N LYS A 341 6.59 14.69 -0.62
CA LYS A 341 5.72 15.81 -0.98
C LYS A 341 5.81 16.18 -2.47
N ALA A 342 7.01 16.16 -3.04
CA ALA A 342 7.23 16.42 -4.47
C ALA A 342 6.64 15.30 -5.34
N PHE A 343 6.84 14.04 -4.97
CA PHE A 343 6.29 12.86 -5.63
C PHE A 343 4.75 12.86 -5.62
N THR A 344 4.14 13.03 -4.44
CA THR A 344 2.68 13.09 -4.30
C THR A 344 2.08 14.35 -4.92
N GLY A 345 2.86 15.40 -5.09
CA GLY A 345 2.48 16.58 -5.87
C GLY A 345 2.26 16.30 -7.36
N ILE A 346 2.81 15.19 -7.89
CA ILE A 346 2.62 14.72 -9.27
C ILE A 346 1.55 13.61 -9.31
N THR A 347 1.69 12.62 -8.42
CA THR A 347 0.89 11.39 -8.43
C THR A 347 -0.42 11.50 -7.67
N GLY A 348 -0.67 12.63 -7.03
CA GLY A 348 -1.85 12.89 -6.19
C GLY A 348 -1.56 12.74 -4.70
N LYS A 349 -2.25 13.53 -3.90
CA LYS A 349 -2.16 13.51 -2.43
C LYS A 349 -3.18 12.54 -1.85
N PRO A 350 -2.95 12.01 -0.62
CA PRO A 350 -3.94 11.20 0.07
C PRO A 350 -5.28 11.95 0.24
N ALA A 351 -6.38 11.29 -0.10
CA ALA A 351 -7.71 11.82 0.16
C ALA A 351 -8.01 11.73 1.68
N LEU A 352 -8.37 12.87 2.30
CA LEU A 352 -8.71 12.89 3.73
C LEU A 352 -10.00 12.09 3.96
N PRO A 353 -9.98 11.00 4.73
CA PRO A 353 -11.19 10.26 5.07
C PRO A 353 -12.00 10.97 6.16
N PRO A 354 -13.28 10.61 6.33
CA PRO A 354 -14.09 11.15 7.41
C PRO A 354 -13.56 10.74 8.80
N PRO A 355 -13.85 11.52 9.87
CA PRO A 355 -13.26 11.33 11.19
C PRO A 355 -13.48 9.94 11.80
N TRP A 356 -14.62 9.32 11.54
CA TRP A 356 -14.96 8.00 12.07
C TRP A 356 -14.05 6.87 11.57
N VAL A 357 -13.32 7.08 10.47
CA VAL A 357 -12.29 6.12 9.96
C VAL A 357 -11.17 5.89 10.97
N PHE A 358 -10.88 6.89 11.81
CA PHE A 358 -9.73 6.85 12.73
C PHE A 358 -10.02 6.15 14.07
N GLY A 359 -11.24 5.69 14.34
CA GLY A 359 -11.53 4.82 15.49
C GLY A 359 -11.23 3.35 15.20
N LEU A 360 -11.81 2.44 15.99
CA LEU A 360 -11.66 1.00 15.79
C LEU A 360 -12.62 0.47 14.71
N TRP A 361 -12.09 -0.31 13.76
CA TRP A 361 -12.84 -1.11 12.80
C TRP A 361 -12.98 -2.54 13.33
N ILE A 362 -14.20 -3.09 13.25
CA ILE A 362 -14.51 -4.45 13.67
C ILE A 362 -15.04 -5.26 12.50
N SER A 363 -14.52 -6.47 12.29
CA SER A 363 -14.89 -7.34 11.19
C SER A 363 -14.59 -8.82 11.48
N SER A 364 -15.33 -9.72 10.84
CA SER A 364 -15.01 -11.14 10.69
C SER A 364 -15.82 -11.73 9.54
N ASN A 365 -15.22 -12.68 8.81
CA ASN A 365 -15.91 -13.39 7.74
C ASN A 365 -17.08 -14.26 8.24
N ASP A 366 -17.13 -14.57 9.55
CA ASP A 366 -18.20 -15.39 10.14
C ASP A 366 -19.47 -14.60 10.47
N TRP A 367 -19.44 -13.28 10.37
CA TRP A 367 -20.62 -12.45 10.68
C TRP A 367 -21.57 -12.33 9.48
N ASN A 368 -22.32 -13.39 9.25
CA ASN A 368 -23.15 -13.56 8.06
C ASN A 368 -24.67 -13.44 8.31
N SER A 369 -25.07 -12.87 9.46
CA SER A 369 -26.48 -12.65 9.80
C SER A 369 -26.70 -11.40 10.65
N GLN A 370 -27.89 -10.82 10.55
CA GLN A 370 -28.28 -9.65 11.36
C GLN A 370 -28.17 -9.93 12.86
N GLU A 371 -28.54 -11.13 13.31
CA GLU A 371 -28.45 -11.54 14.72
C GLU A 371 -26.98 -11.49 15.19
N GLU A 372 -26.06 -12.08 14.43
CA GLU A 372 -24.65 -12.11 14.77
C GLU A 372 -24.02 -10.71 14.74
N VAL A 373 -24.29 -9.91 13.70
CA VAL A 373 -23.78 -8.53 13.60
C VAL A 373 -24.22 -7.69 14.79
N LEU A 374 -25.52 -7.74 15.16
CA LEU A 374 -26.04 -6.99 16.30
C LEU A 374 -25.51 -7.52 17.63
N ARG A 375 -25.32 -8.84 17.76
CA ARG A 375 -24.69 -9.45 18.95
C ARG A 375 -23.26 -8.95 19.14
N GLN A 376 -22.46 -8.85 18.07
CA GLN A 376 -21.09 -8.34 18.16
C GLN A 376 -21.07 -6.86 18.59
N LEU A 377 -22.01 -6.07 18.07
CA LEU A 377 -22.14 -4.67 18.47
C LEU A 377 -22.55 -4.54 19.97
N GLU A 378 -23.44 -5.42 20.45
CA GLU A 378 -23.83 -5.49 21.86
C GLU A 378 -22.66 -5.91 22.76
N LEU A 379 -21.80 -6.83 22.30
CA LEU A 379 -20.58 -7.22 23.02
C LEU A 379 -19.59 -6.07 23.12
N CYS A 380 -19.40 -5.28 22.05
CA CYS A 380 -18.61 -4.05 22.11
C CYS A 380 -19.14 -3.11 23.21
N GLN A 381 -20.46 -2.87 23.25
CA GLN A 381 -21.08 -2.03 24.26
C GLN A 381 -20.92 -2.60 25.67
N GLN A 382 -21.20 -3.90 25.87
CA GLN A 382 -21.06 -4.60 27.14
C GLN A 382 -19.64 -4.52 27.69
N HIS A 383 -18.64 -4.67 26.84
CA HIS A 383 -17.23 -4.62 27.24
C HIS A 383 -16.63 -3.21 27.17
N GLN A 384 -17.43 -2.18 26.83
CA GLN A 384 -16.99 -0.78 26.66
C GLN A 384 -15.80 -0.66 25.67
N ILE A 385 -15.83 -1.43 24.60
CA ILE A 385 -14.89 -1.35 23.49
C ILE A 385 -15.46 -0.38 22.46
N LEU A 386 -14.77 0.73 22.24
CA LEU A 386 -15.22 1.79 21.36
C LEU A 386 -14.92 1.41 19.91
N SER A 387 -15.98 1.17 19.11
CA SER A 387 -15.86 0.88 17.67
C SER A 387 -16.59 1.94 16.88
N THR A 388 -15.98 2.40 15.78
CA THR A 388 -16.55 3.43 14.90
C THR A 388 -16.94 2.89 13.53
N VAL A 389 -16.44 1.70 13.18
CA VAL A 389 -16.76 1.05 11.90
C VAL A 389 -17.03 -0.43 12.12
N LEU A 390 -18.04 -0.93 11.43
CA LEU A 390 -18.35 -2.35 11.31
C LEU A 390 -18.32 -2.75 9.84
N VAL A 391 -17.48 -3.74 9.50
CA VAL A 391 -17.40 -4.30 8.16
C VAL A 391 -18.12 -5.64 8.14
N ILE A 392 -19.03 -5.84 7.19
CA ILE A 392 -19.64 -7.14 6.94
C ILE A 392 -19.04 -7.72 5.67
N GLU A 393 -18.32 -8.83 5.78
CA GLU A 393 -17.73 -9.55 4.67
C GLU A 393 -18.77 -10.47 3.99
N ALA A 394 -19.34 -11.41 4.73
CA ALA A 394 -20.26 -12.42 4.23
C ALA A 394 -21.74 -11.95 4.24
N TRP A 395 -21.97 -10.73 3.75
CA TRP A 395 -23.31 -10.16 3.70
C TRP A 395 -24.12 -10.63 2.47
N SER A 396 -23.41 -10.92 1.37
CA SER A 396 -24.00 -11.18 0.06
C SER A 396 -24.25 -12.68 -0.19
N ASP A 397 -24.86 -12.96 -1.32
CA ASP A 397 -25.12 -14.31 -1.86
C ASP A 397 -23.86 -15.03 -2.35
N GLU A 398 -22.66 -14.48 -2.12
CA GLU A 398 -21.36 -15.00 -2.53
C GLU A 398 -21.21 -15.25 -4.06
N SER A 399 -22.14 -14.72 -4.86
CA SER A 399 -22.15 -14.91 -6.31
C SER A 399 -22.35 -13.62 -7.11
N THR A 400 -23.28 -12.75 -6.72
CA THR A 400 -23.52 -11.46 -7.37
C THR A 400 -22.80 -10.30 -6.71
N TYR A 401 -22.56 -10.38 -5.39
CA TYR A 401 -21.97 -9.33 -4.54
C TYR A 401 -22.79 -8.03 -4.54
N TYR A 402 -24.11 -8.13 -4.80
CA TYR A 402 -25.07 -7.05 -4.64
C TYR A 402 -26.43 -7.52 -4.13
N ILE A 403 -26.66 -8.80 -3.96
CA ILE A 403 -27.86 -9.40 -3.36
C ILE A 403 -27.50 -9.91 -1.98
N TRP A 404 -28.32 -9.59 -0.99
CA TRP A 404 -28.15 -10.06 0.38
C TRP A 404 -28.37 -11.57 0.47
N ASN A 405 -27.53 -12.26 1.22
CA ASN A 405 -27.59 -13.71 1.42
C ASN A 405 -28.97 -14.15 1.95
N GLY A 406 -29.59 -15.12 1.27
CA GLY A 406 -30.92 -15.62 1.63
C GLY A 406 -32.09 -14.69 1.33
N ALA A 407 -31.88 -13.56 0.64
CA ALA A 407 -32.96 -12.71 0.17
C ALA A 407 -33.79 -13.45 -0.90
N GLN A 408 -35.11 -13.35 -0.81
CA GLN A 408 -36.03 -13.82 -1.84
C GLN A 408 -36.34 -12.69 -2.81
N PHE A 409 -36.23 -12.94 -4.11
CA PHE A 409 -36.44 -11.96 -5.16
C PHE A 409 -36.93 -12.64 -6.45
N SER A 410 -37.46 -11.86 -7.38
CA SER A 410 -37.76 -12.30 -8.74
C SER A 410 -36.64 -11.89 -9.67
N LEU A 411 -36.22 -12.77 -10.55
CA LEU A 411 -35.22 -12.46 -11.56
C LEU A 411 -35.67 -11.26 -12.41
N LYS A 412 -34.78 -10.31 -12.59
CA LYS A 412 -34.99 -9.15 -13.46
C LYS A 412 -34.21 -9.30 -14.77
N PRO A 413 -34.67 -8.66 -15.87
CA PRO A 413 -33.87 -8.51 -17.07
C PRO A 413 -32.48 -7.92 -16.76
N PHE A 414 -31.46 -8.36 -17.45
CA PHE A 414 -30.04 -8.15 -17.15
C PHE A 414 -29.63 -6.67 -17.10
N ASP A 415 -30.38 -5.79 -17.75
CA ASP A 415 -30.17 -4.33 -17.81
C ASP A 415 -30.94 -3.55 -16.73
N GLN A 416 -31.77 -4.24 -15.94
CA GLN A 416 -32.55 -3.62 -14.87
C GLN A 416 -31.82 -3.69 -13.53
N SER A 417 -32.02 -2.64 -12.73
CA SER A 417 -31.54 -2.56 -11.36
C SER A 417 -32.52 -3.16 -10.37
N TYR A 418 -32.02 -3.66 -9.26
CA TYR A 418 -32.84 -3.94 -8.10
C TYR A 418 -33.01 -2.70 -7.23
N GLN A 419 -34.19 -2.55 -6.64
CA GLN A 419 -34.48 -1.64 -5.55
C GLN A 419 -34.63 -2.46 -4.27
N PHE A 420 -34.48 -1.84 -3.10
CA PHE A 420 -34.61 -2.57 -1.84
C PHE A 420 -35.96 -3.28 -1.69
N THR A 421 -37.03 -2.71 -2.23
CA THR A 421 -38.40 -3.27 -2.24
C THR A 421 -38.56 -4.52 -3.11
N ASP A 422 -37.61 -4.84 -3.97
CA ASP A 422 -37.61 -6.07 -4.78
C ASP A 422 -37.22 -7.30 -3.96
N PHE A 423 -36.67 -7.10 -2.77
CA PHE A 423 -36.22 -8.17 -1.89
C PHE A 423 -37.20 -8.39 -0.76
N SER A 424 -37.44 -9.65 -0.43
CA SER A 424 -38.13 -10.05 0.80
C SER A 424 -37.21 -10.96 1.62
N PHE A 425 -37.28 -10.81 2.93
CA PHE A 425 -36.41 -11.49 3.88
C PHE A 425 -37.23 -12.46 4.75
N PRO A 426 -37.01 -13.77 4.69
CA PRO A 426 -37.73 -14.75 5.50
C PRO A 426 -37.48 -14.51 7.00
N GLN A 427 -38.48 -14.78 7.84
CA GLN A 427 -38.37 -14.59 9.31
C GLN A 427 -37.27 -15.48 9.96
N ASN A 428 -36.96 -16.61 9.35
CA ASN A 428 -35.90 -17.53 9.75
C ASN A 428 -34.64 -17.40 8.88
N GLY A 429 -34.53 -16.30 8.09
CA GLY A 429 -33.39 -16.01 7.23
C GLY A 429 -32.28 -15.27 7.97
N HIS A 430 -31.18 -15.02 7.26
CA HIS A 430 -30.01 -14.32 7.79
C HIS A 430 -30.30 -12.84 8.14
N TRP A 431 -31.14 -12.17 7.35
CA TRP A 431 -31.39 -10.74 7.44
C TRP A 431 -32.90 -10.45 7.54
N LEU A 432 -33.36 -10.08 8.73
CA LEU A 432 -34.79 -9.85 9.00
C LEU A 432 -35.24 -8.43 8.63
N ASN A 433 -34.48 -7.44 9.04
CA ASN A 433 -34.83 -6.03 8.88
C ASN A 433 -33.55 -5.20 8.73
N LEU A 434 -33.03 -5.12 7.52
CA LEU A 434 -31.76 -4.46 7.20
C LEU A 434 -31.79 -2.96 7.55
N LYS A 435 -32.89 -2.24 7.26
CA LYS A 435 -32.99 -0.80 7.59
C LYS A 435 -32.88 -0.55 9.09
N GLU A 436 -33.52 -1.41 9.91
CA GLU A 436 -33.40 -1.31 11.36
C GLU A 436 -32.01 -1.69 11.85
N MET A 437 -31.37 -2.69 11.24
CA MET A 437 -29.98 -3.04 11.55
C MET A 437 -29.04 -1.88 11.28
N VAL A 438 -29.09 -1.27 10.10
CA VAL A 438 -28.26 -0.11 9.75
C VAL A 438 -28.53 1.05 10.71
N ARG A 439 -29.80 1.36 10.99
CA ARG A 439 -30.18 2.39 11.99
C ARG A 439 -29.60 2.12 13.38
N ARG A 440 -29.56 0.86 13.84
CA ARG A 440 -28.98 0.50 15.14
C ARG A 440 -27.45 0.62 15.11
N ILE A 441 -26.80 0.26 14.00
CA ILE A 441 -25.36 0.46 13.84
C ILE A 441 -25.02 1.95 13.92
N HIS A 442 -25.72 2.81 13.16
CA HIS A 442 -25.51 4.26 13.23
C HIS A 442 -25.82 4.85 14.62
N ALA A 443 -26.89 4.39 15.27
CA ALA A 443 -27.25 4.84 16.61
C ALA A 443 -26.21 4.46 17.69
N SER A 444 -25.37 3.47 17.45
CA SER A 444 -24.25 3.14 18.34
C SER A 444 -23.00 4.01 18.10
N GLY A 445 -23.02 4.89 17.10
CA GLY A 445 -21.87 5.67 16.67
C GLY A 445 -20.92 4.92 15.75
N SER A 446 -21.35 3.77 15.20
CA SER A 446 -20.58 2.99 14.20
C SER A 446 -21.12 3.20 12.80
N HIS A 447 -20.26 3.03 11.80
CA HIS A 447 -20.55 3.14 10.38
C HIS A 447 -20.46 1.77 9.70
N LEU A 448 -21.30 1.53 8.68
CA LEU A 448 -21.39 0.24 8.00
C LEU A 448 -20.65 0.24 6.68
N VAL A 449 -19.70 -0.66 6.54
CA VAL A 449 -18.93 -0.91 5.30
C VAL A 449 -19.20 -2.33 4.81
N LEU A 450 -19.46 -2.49 3.50
CA LEU A 450 -19.73 -3.79 2.90
C LEU A 450 -18.60 -4.22 1.98
N TRP A 451 -18.24 -5.50 2.06
CA TRP A 451 -17.19 -6.10 1.21
C TRP A 451 -17.64 -6.18 -0.25
N GLN A 452 -16.72 -5.98 -1.18
CA GLN A 452 -16.91 -6.03 -2.62
C GLN A 452 -15.68 -6.61 -3.33
N ILE A 453 -15.93 -7.23 -4.49
CA ILE A 453 -14.88 -7.72 -5.39
C ILE A 453 -15.30 -7.48 -6.85
N PRO A 454 -14.35 -7.21 -7.79
CA PRO A 454 -14.69 -6.84 -9.17
C PRO A 454 -14.93 -8.07 -10.08
N VAL A 455 -15.50 -9.14 -9.54
CA VAL A 455 -15.61 -10.45 -10.18
C VAL A 455 -17.07 -10.77 -10.54
N LEU A 456 -17.28 -11.27 -11.76
CA LEU A 456 -18.50 -11.97 -12.18
C LEU A 456 -18.23 -13.46 -11.99
N LYS A 457 -18.65 -13.98 -10.85
CA LYS A 457 -18.26 -15.30 -10.36
C LYS A 457 -18.82 -16.44 -11.23
N LEU A 458 -17.99 -17.43 -11.46
CA LEU A 458 -18.37 -18.78 -11.87
C LEU A 458 -18.18 -19.66 -10.64
N SER A 459 -19.30 -20.05 -10.01
CA SER A 459 -19.18 -20.82 -8.77
C SER A 459 -18.76 -22.25 -9.04
N ASN A 460 -18.06 -22.84 -8.07
CA ASN A 460 -17.75 -24.25 -8.08
C ASN A 460 -19.01 -25.04 -7.68
N PRO A 461 -19.36 -26.17 -8.33
CA PRO A 461 -20.51 -26.99 -7.96
C PRO A 461 -20.57 -27.40 -6.47
N ASP A 462 -19.42 -27.48 -5.82
CA ASP A 462 -19.33 -27.84 -4.38
C ASP A 462 -19.74 -26.70 -3.42
N GLU A 463 -19.86 -25.46 -3.91
CA GLU A 463 -20.25 -24.30 -3.10
C GLU A 463 -21.75 -24.24 -2.78
N HIS A 464 -22.57 -24.96 -3.55
CA HIS A 464 -24.04 -25.03 -3.39
C HIS A 464 -24.75 -23.66 -3.38
N LEU A 465 -24.25 -22.68 -4.13
CA LEU A 465 -24.79 -21.32 -4.24
C LEU A 465 -25.95 -21.27 -5.26
N ASP A 466 -26.90 -20.34 -5.03
CA ASP A 466 -27.88 -20.00 -6.06
C ASP A 466 -27.23 -19.07 -7.11
N GLU A 467 -26.89 -19.63 -8.25
CA GLU A 467 -26.18 -18.94 -9.32
C GLU A 467 -27.10 -18.36 -10.40
N THR A 468 -28.40 -18.45 -10.24
CA THR A 468 -29.30 -18.14 -11.35
C THR A 468 -29.11 -16.68 -11.84
N GLN A 469 -29.02 -15.72 -10.90
CA GLN A 469 -28.80 -14.32 -11.25
C GLN A 469 -27.34 -14.04 -11.68
N SER A 470 -26.36 -14.56 -10.98
CA SER A 470 -24.95 -14.32 -11.32
C SER A 470 -24.57 -14.89 -12.68
N LYS A 471 -25.09 -16.06 -13.03
CA LYS A 471 -24.91 -16.67 -14.35
C LYS A 471 -25.49 -15.79 -15.47
N GLN A 472 -26.72 -15.29 -15.29
CA GLN A 472 -27.35 -14.39 -16.25
C GLN A 472 -26.54 -13.09 -16.40
N ASP A 473 -26.10 -12.52 -15.29
CA ASP A 473 -25.30 -11.29 -15.30
C ASP A 473 -23.96 -11.49 -16.01
N ARG A 474 -23.29 -12.60 -15.76
CA ARG A 474 -22.02 -12.95 -16.42
C ARG A 474 -22.20 -13.16 -17.92
N GLU A 475 -23.21 -13.93 -18.35
CA GLU A 475 -23.52 -14.15 -19.76
C GLU A 475 -23.85 -12.83 -20.47
N TYR A 476 -24.64 -11.96 -19.84
CA TYR A 476 -24.94 -10.63 -20.37
C TYR A 476 -23.69 -9.77 -20.50
N ALA A 477 -22.88 -9.67 -19.44
CA ALA A 477 -21.67 -8.88 -19.45
C ALA A 477 -20.67 -9.34 -20.53
N ILE A 478 -20.54 -10.66 -20.70
CA ILE A 478 -19.71 -11.24 -21.78
C ILE A 478 -20.28 -10.84 -23.16
N SER A 479 -21.60 -10.99 -23.36
CA SER A 479 -22.27 -10.65 -24.64
C SER A 479 -22.12 -9.16 -25.00
N LYS A 480 -22.06 -8.28 -24.01
CA LYS A 480 -21.88 -6.83 -24.16
C LYS A 480 -20.41 -6.38 -24.16
N ARG A 481 -19.47 -7.30 -23.96
CA ARG A 481 -18.05 -6.99 -23.82
C ARG A 481 -17.78 -6.06 -22.62
N TYR A 482 -18.48 -6.28 -21.52
CA TYR A 482 -18.29 -5.55 -20.26
C TYR A 482 -17.19 -6.15 -19.38
N VAL A 483 -16.67 -7.31 -19.78
CA VAL A 483 -15.56 -8.00 -19.09
C VAL A 483 -14.26 -7.75 -19.81
N VAL A 484 -13.16 -7.95 -19.07
CA VAL A 484 -11.81 -7.95 -19.62
C VAL A 484 -11.67 -9.08 -20.64
N HIS A 485 -10.94 -8.86 -21.74
CA HIS A 485 -10.75 -9.83 -22.82
C HIS A 485 -9.27 -10.15 -23.06
N LEU A 486 -9.02 -11.26 -23.70
CA LEU A 486 -7.72 -11.57 -24.29
C LEU A 486 -7.59 -10.88 -25.67
N GLY A 487 -6.37 -10.77 -26.18
CA GLY A 487 -6.09 -10.13 -27.47
C GLY A 487 -6.78 -10.79 -28.69
N ASN A 488 -7.18 -12.06 -28.57
CA ASN A 488 -7.96 -12.79 -29.58
C ASN A 488 -9.47 -12.53 -29.47
N GLY A 489 -9.91 -11.71 -28.51
CA GLY A 489 -11.31 -11.34 -28.29
C GLY A 489 -12.10 -12.31 -27.41
N THR A 490 -11.50 -13.38 -26.90
CA THR A 490 -12.14 -14.23 -25.88
C THR A 490 -12.18 -13.55 -24.52
N PRO A 491 -13.21 -13.77 -23.67
CA PRO A 491 -13.21 -13.27 -22.31
C PRO A 491 -12.00 -13.77 -21.54
N HIS A 492 -11.36 -12.88 -20.77
CA HIS A 492 -10.35 -13.27 -19.79
C HIS A 492 -11.02 -14.07 -18.69
N SER A 493 -10.37 -15.15 -18.27
CA SER A 493 -10.79 -16.02 -17.18
C SER A 493 -9.75 -15.99 -16.07
N ILE A 494 -10.19 -15.88 -14.83
CA ILE A 494 -9.29 -16.01 -13.68
C ILE A 494 -8.84 -17.46 -13.61
N GLU A 495 -7.54 -17.69 -13.70
CA GLU A 495 -6.92 -19.00 -13.69
C GLU A 495 -6.72 -19.57 -12.27
N GLY A 496 -6.23 -20.81 -12.16
CA GLY A 496 -6.22 -21.65 -10.98
C GLY A 496 -5.42 -21.17 -9.77
N HIS A 497 -4.65 -20.09 -9.85
CA HIS A 497 -3.93 -19.51 -8.70
C HIS A 497 -4.85 -18.85 -7.66
N MET A 498 -6.11 -18.61 -8.02
CA MET A 498 -7.16 -18.19 -7.09
C MET A 498 -8.36 -19.16 -7.18
N PRO A 499 -8.30 -20.30 -6.51
CA PRO A 499 -9.28 -21.37 -6.68
C PRO A 499 -10.74 -20.94 -6.47
N TRP A 500 -10.97 -20.00 -5.53
CA TRP A 500 -12.32 -19.49 -5.23
C TRP A 500 -12.95 -18.72 -6.41
N PHE A 501 -12.14 -18.14 -7.30
CA PHE A 501 -12.60 -17.38 -8.46
C PHE A 501 -12.23 -18.03 -9.81
N SER A 502 -11.70 -19.26 -9.79
CA SER A 502 -11.28 -19.94 -11.02
C SER A 502 -12.40 -19.97 -12.05
N GLY A 503 -12.10 -19.64 -13.29
CA GLY A 503 -13.08 -19.57 -14.39
C GLY A 503 -13.97 -18.31 -14.41
N SER A 504 -13.92 -17.47 -13.37
CA SER A 504 -14.69 -16.24 -13.27
C SER A 504 -14.16 -15.15 -14.21
N SER A 505 -14.98 -14.13 -14.50
CA SER A 505 -14.61 -13.00 -15.35
C SER A 505 -14.45 -11.73 -14.53
N LEU A 506 -13.53 -10.84 -14.93
CA LEU A 506 -13.34 -9.52 -14.33
C LEU A 506 -14.11 -8.46 -15.10
N LEU A 507 -14.74 -7.52 -14.40
CA LEU A 507 -15.36 -6.37 -15.02
C LEU A 507 -14.30 -5.44 -15.63
N ASP A 508 -14.54 -4.90 -16.81
CA ASP A 508 -13.66 -3.90 -17.42
C ASP A 508 -14.12 -2.49 -17.03
N PHE A 509 -13.52 -1.93 -15.97
CA PHE A 509 -13.81 -0.57 -15.48
C PHE A 509 -13.32 0.54 -16.43
N THR A 510 -12.65 0.21 -17.52
CA THR A 510 -12.32 1.18 -18.57
C THR A 510 -13.48 1.36 -19.56
N ASN A 511 -14.51 0.49 -19.49
CA ASN A 511 -15.72 0.59 -20.30
C ASN A 511 -16.82 1.34 -19.51
N PRO A 512 -17.21 2.57 -19.94
CA PRO A 512 -18.20 3.36 -19.22
C PRO A 512 -19.60 2.69 -19.13
N GLU A 513 -19.97 1.88 -20.13
CA GLU A 513 -21.25 1.16 -20.10
C GLU A 513 -21.22 0.02 -19.10
N ALA A 514 -20.08 -0.67 -18.97
CA ALA A 514 -19.87 -1.71 -17.97
C ALA A 514 -19.89 -1.12 -16.56
N GLU A 515 -19.23 0.01 -16.36
CA GLU A 515 -19.23 0.74 -15.09
C GLU A 515 -20.65 1.16 -14.67
N ASP A 516 -21.42 1.79 -15.58
CA ASP A 516 -22.79 2.21 -15.29
C ASP A 516 -23.71 1.02 -14.98
N TRP A 517 -23.61 -0.06 -15.75
CA TRP A 517 -24.34 -1.30 -15.50
C TRP A 517 -24.01 -1.92 -14.13
N TRP A 518 -22.73 -1.98 -13.74
CA TRP A 518 -22.25 -2.52 -12.47
C TRP A 518 -22.78 -1.74 -11.29
N PHE A 519 -22.70 -0.41 -11.33
CA PHE A 519 -23.11 0.44 -10.21
C PHE A 519 -24.61 0.62 -10.11
N LYS A 520 -25.37 0.54 -11.19
CA LYS A 520 -26.83 0.53 -11.14
C LYS A 520 -27.37 -0.62 -10.29
N LYS A 521 -26.72 -1.77 -10.29
CA LYS A 521 -27.12 -2.92 -9.48
C LYS A 521 -26.85 -2.72 -7.98
N ARG A 522 -25.90 -1.85 -7.62
CA ARG A 522 -25.44 -1.56 -6.25
C ARG A 522 -26.01 -0.29 -5.66
N ALA A 523 -26.70 0.53 -6.46
CA ALA A 523 -27.14 1.86 -6.05
C ALA A 523 -28.05 1.83 -4.81
N TYR A 524 -28.94 0.86 -4.68
CA TYR A 524 -29.85 0.74 -3.55
C TYR A 524 -29.16 0.57 -2.18
N LEU A 525 -27.92 0.04 -2.18
CA LEU A 525 -27.13 -0.08 -0.96
C LEU A 525 -26.79 1.30 -0.37
N LEU A 526 -26.49 2.28 -1.23
CA LEU A 526 -26.19 3.65 -0.82
C LEU A 526 -27.45 4.51 -0.66
N ASP A 527 -28.39 4.42 -1.60
CA ASP A 527 -29.56 5.30 -1.69
C ASP A 527 -30.66 4.91 -0.71
N GLU A 528 -30.93 3.62 -0.54
CA GLU A 528 -32.05 3.13 0.25
C GLU A 528 -31.66 2.51 1.61
N LEU A 529 -30.46 1.93 1.71
CA LEU A 529 -29.94 1.34 2.95
C LEU A 529 -28.95 2.25 3.67
N ASP A 530 -28.45 3.30 3.00
CA ASP A 530 -27.54 4.30 3.57
C ASP A 530 -26.25 3.73 4.19
N ILE A 531 -25.64 2.73 3.53
CA ILE A 531 -24.32 2.22 3.96
C ILE A 531 -23.23 3.28 3.81
N ASP A 532 -22.15 3.17 4.57
CA ASP A 532 -21.11 4.21 4.68
C ASP A 532 -19.89 3.97 3.78
N GLY A 533 -19.83 2.85 3.08
CA GLY A 533 -18.73 2.60 2.17
C GLY A 533 -18.57 1.15 1.76
N PHE A 534 -17.46 0.89 1.06
CA PHE A 534 -17.13 -0.43 0.56
C PHE A 534 -15.70 -0.82 0.93
N LYS A 535 -15.52 -2.08 1.38
CA LYS A 535 -14.22 -2.76 1.40
C LYS A 535 -14.03 -3.41 0.03
N THR A 536 -13.20 -2.80 -0.80
CA THR A 536 -12.97 -3.20 -2.19
C THR A 536 -11.75 -4.09 -2.29
N ASP A 537 -12.01 -5.39 -2.23
CA ASP A 537 -10.99 -6.44 -2.26
C ASP A 537 -10.60 -6.83 -3.69
N GLY A 538 -9.46 -7.49 -3.85
CA GLY A 538 -8.98 -7.98 -5.13
C GLY A 538 -8.39 -6.89 -6.03
N GLY A 539 -8.36 -7.19 -7.34
CA GLY A 539 -7.76 -6.33 -8.37
C GLY A 539 -6.43 -6.86 -8.90
N GLU A 540 -5.90 -7.94 -8.33
CA GLU A 540 -4.62 -8.58 -8.69
C GLU A 540 -4.76 -9.79 -9.63
N HIS A 541 -5.91 -9.95 -10.27
CA HIS A 541 -6.27 -11.19 -10.98
C HIS A 541 -5.82 -11.23 -12.46
N ILE A 542 -5.01 -10.29 -12.90
CA ILE A 542 -4.58 -10.19 -14.30
C ILE A 542 -3.07 -10.40 -14.36
N TRP A 543 -2.64 -11.48 -15.08
CA TRP A 543 -1.22 -11.75 -15.29
C TRP A 543 -0.88 -11.79 -16.78
N ASP A 544 -1.86 -12.14 -17.64
CA ASP A 544 -1.62 -12.34 -19.07
C ASP A 544 -1.36 -11.00 -19.79
N ILE A 545 -0.17 -10.85 -20.34
CA ILE A 545 0.24 -9.69 -21.17
C ILE A 545 -0.60 -9.50 -22.43
N HIS A 546 -1.33 -10.52 -22.88
CA HIS A 546 -2.22 -10.45 -24.02
C HIS A 546 -3.63 -9.94 -23.67
N THR A 547 -3.90 -9.73 -22.42
CA THR A 547 -5.15 -9.12 -21.95
C THR A 547 -5.38 -7.77 -22.64
N SER A 548 -6.64 -7.45 -22.94
CA SER A 548 -7.03 -6.20 -23.58
C SER A 548 -8.23 -5.56 -22.90
N PHE A 549 -8.21 -4.24 -22.82
CA PHE A 549 -9.21 -3.41 -22.18
C PHE A 549 -9.95 -2.54 -23.23
N PHE A 550 -11.13 -2.08 -22.87
CA PHE A 550 -11.97 -1.25 -23.75
C PHE A 550 -11.27 0.06 -24.16
N ASN A 551 -10.50 0.67 -23.27
CA ASN A 551 -9.74 1.90 -23.54
C ASN A 551 -8.51 1.70 -24.45
N GLY A 552 -8.26 0.47 -24.94
CA GLY A 552 -7.14 0.13 -25.81
C GLY A 552 -5.87 -0.31 -25.08
N GLU A 553 -5.80 -0.19 -23.76
CA GLU A 553 -4.68 -0.70 -22.95
C GLU A 553 -4.54 -2.22 -23.11
N ARG A 554 -3.34 -2.71 -22.82
CA ARG A 554 -2.98 -4.13 -22.87
C ARG A 554 -2.53 -4.63 -21.50
N GLY A 555 -2.47 -5.96 -21.34
CA GLY A 555 -2.05 -6.59 -20.09
C GLY A 555 -0.67 -6.13 -19.60
N LYS A 556 0.26 -5.80 -20.50
CA LYS A 556 1.57 -5.26 -20.14
C LYS A 556 1.50 -4.04 -19.19
N THR A 557 0.51 -3.16 -19.37
CA THR A 557 0.25 -1.99 -18.51
C THR A 557 -0.97 -2.20 -17.61
N GLY A 558 -1.96 -2.92 -18.12
CA GLY A 558 -3.25 -3.12 -17.46
C GLY A 558 -3.17 -3.85 -16.14
N VAL A 559 -2.21 -4.76 -15.97
CA VAL A 559 -1.98 -5.48 -14.70
C VAL A 559 -1.86 -4.50 -13.54
N ASN A 560 -0.90 -3.57 -13.62
CA ASN A 560 -0.64 -2.61 -12.56
C ASN A 560 -1.67 -1.45 -12.51
N ARG A 561 -2.36 -1.15 -13.63
CA ARG A 561 -3.36 -0.08 -13.70
C ARG A 561 -4.77 -0.51 -13.31
N TYR A 562 -5.09 -1.79 -13.36
CA TYR A 562 -6.44 -2.27 -13.07
C TYR A 562 -6.97 -1.84 -11.70
N PRO A 563 -6.21 -1.91 -10.60
CA PRO A 563 -6.66 -1.40 -9.31
C PRO A 563 -7.03 0.09 -9.32
N LEU A 564 -6.28 0.90 -10.07
CA LEU A 564 -6.58 2.34 -10.19
C LEU A 564 -7.93 2.58 -10.86
N TRP A 565 -8.23 1.86 -11.95
CA TRP A 565 -9.52 1.97 -12.64
C TRP A 565 -10.66 1.49 -11.75
N TYR A 566 -10.47 0.36 -11.08
CA TYR A 566 -11.42 -0.23 -10.15
C TYR A 566 -11.75 0.75 -9.01
N GLN A 567 -10.74 1.23 -8.28
CA GLN A 567 -10.94 2.10 -7.12
C GLN A 567 -11.46 3.49 -7.53
N ASN A 568 -10.96 4.06 -8.62
CA ASN A 568 -11.47 5.34 -9.12
C ASN A 568 -12.96 5.25 -9.52
N SER A 569 -13.39 4.15 -10.12
CA SER A 569 -14.79 3.93 -10.46
C SER A 569 -15.68 3.84 -9.21
N TYR A 570 -15.26 3.10 -8.20
CA TYR A 570 -15.96 3.07 -6.91
C TYR A 570 -15.94 4.42 -6.19
N ASN A 571 -14.84 5.16 -6.24
CA ASN A 571 -14.78 6.51 -5.66
C ASN A 571 -15.80 7.45 -6.31
N ARG A 572 -15.84 7.49 -7.66
CA ARG A 572 -16.88 8.27 -8.39
C ARG A 572 -18.29 7.84 -8.03
N PHE A 573 -18.50 6.54 -7.81
CA PHE A 573 -19.80 6.02 -7.40
C PHE A 573 -20.18 6.52 -6.01
N LEU A 574 -19.28 6.51 -5.03
CA LEU A 574 -19.54 7.07 -3.70
C LEU A 574 -19.77 8.59 -3.76
N GLU A 575 -19.00 9.34 -4.51
CA GLU A 575 -19.16 10.78 -4.70
C GLU A 575 -20.55 11.15 -5.26
N LYS A 576 -21.08 10.33 -6.17
CA LYS A 576 -22.43 10.51 -6.72
C LYS A 576 -23.53 10.39 -5.66
N TYR A 577 -23.31 9.58 -4.63
CA TYR A 577 -24.24 9.32 -3.53
C TYR A 577 -23.83 10.01 -2.23
N HIS A 578 -23.04 11.08 -2.32
CA HIS A 578 -22.69 11.92 -1.17
C HIS A 578 -23.94 12.42 -0.44
N ARG A 579 -23.92 12.35 0.90
CA ARG A 579 -25.04 12.83 1.74
C ARG A 579 -25.10 14.35 1.74
N LYS A 580 -26.21 14.93 1.32
CA LYS A 580 -26.43 16.38 1.29
C LYS A 580 -26.37 17.06 2.68
N SER A 581 -26.56 16.29 3.73
CA SER A 581 -26.49 16.73 5.13
C SER A 581 -25.07 16.66 5.70
N SER A 582 -24.13 16.06 5.00
CA SER A 582 -22.76 15.95 5.48
C SER A 582 -21.97 17.22 5.22
N GLU A 583 -21.20 17.65 6.20
CA GLU A 583 -20.24 18.76 6.07
C GLU A 583 -18.95 18.31 5.41
N TYR A 584 -18.71 16.98 5.34
CA TYR A 584 -17.53 16.38 4.71
C TYR A 584 -17.75 16.20 3.21
N LYS A 585 -16.74 16.56 2.41
CA LYS A 585 -16.75 16.29 0.97
C LYS A 585 -16.79 14.77 0.69
N ASN A 586 -16.09 14.00 1.50
CA ASN A 586 -16.04 12.54 1.46
C ASN A 586 -16.65 11.99 2.74
N ASP A 587 -17.95 11.76 2.76
CA ASP A 587 -18.70 11.22 3.91
C ASP A 587 -18.86 9.70 3.85
N ARG A 588 -18.33 9.07 2.80
CA ARG A 588 -18.28 7.63 2.60
C ARG A 588 -16.84 7.20 2.31
N VAL A 589 -16.50 5.94 2.53
CA VAL A 589 -15.12 5.45 2.42
C VAL A 589 -14.98 4.27 1.49
N LEU A 590 -13.84 4.22 0.81
CA LEU A 590 -13.29 2.99 0.23
C LEU A 590 -12.18 2.49 1.13
N PHE A 591 -12.16 1.16 1.32
CA PHE A 591 -11.11 0.45 2.04
C PHE A 591 -10.60 -0.67 1.13
N SER A 592 -9.41 -0.49 0.57
CA SER A 592 -8.94 -1.24 -0.59
C SER A 592 -7.65 -2.00 -0.31
N ARG A 593 -7.48 -3.18 -0.93
CA ARG A 593 -6.25 -3.98 -0.81
C ARG A 593 -5.21 -3.56 -1.83
N SER A 594 -5.55 -3.65 -3.10
CA SER A 594 -4.61 -3.46 -4.19
C SER A 594 -4.47 -2.01 -4.63
N GLY A 595 -3.30 -1.68 -5.16
CA GLY A 595 -3.00 -0.36 -5.66
C GLY A 595 -1.75 -0.29 -6.53
N TYR A 596 -1.52 0.90 -7.07
CA TYR A 596 -0.34 1.28 -7.83
C TYR A 596 -0.07 2.78 -7.64
N THR A 597 0.92 3.35 -8.34
CA THR A 597 1.23 4.79 -8.29
C THR A 597 -0.02 5.64 -8.47
N GLY A 598 -0.37 6.46 -7.48
CA GLY A 598 -1.55 7.33 -7.50
C GLY A 598 -2.77 6.80 -6.75
N ILE A 599 -2.73 5.57 -6.21
CA ILE A 599 -3.88 4.96 -5.52
C ILE A 599 -4.32 5.73 -4.27
N GLN A 600 -3.42 6.42 -3.60
CA GLN A 600 -3.68 7.20 -2.39
C GLN A 600 -4.76 8.28 -2.54
N GLN A 601 -5.10 8.63 -3.77
CA GLN A 601 -6.13 9.64 -4.07
C GLN A 601 -7.56 9.14 -3.83
N TYR A 602 -7.76 7.84 -3.76
CA TYR A 602 -9.11 7.25 -3.84
C TYR A 602 -9.55 6.57 -2.56
N SER A 603 -8.65 5.94 -1.83
CA SER A 603 -9.05 5.03 -0.76
C SER A 603 -8.12 5.01 0.44
N CYS A 604 -8.64 4.49 1.56
CA CYS A 604 -7.86 3.90 2.62
C CYS A 604 -7.50 2.45 2.25
N HIS A 605 -6.47 1.88 2.90
CA HIS A 605 -5.95 0.57 2.56
C HIS A 605 -5.76 -0.31 3.80
N TRP A 606 -5.65 -1.62 3.58
CA TRP A 606 -5.12 -2.56 4.57
C TRP A 606 -4.02 -3.40 3.93
N ALA A 607 -3.14 -3.95 4.77
CA ALA A 607 -1.92 -4.64 4.33
C ALA A 607 -2.16 -6.07 3.77
N GLY A 608 -3.42 -6.44 3.55
CA GLY A 608 -3.80 -7.73 2.96
C GLY A 608 -4.01 -8.81 4.02
N ASP A 609 -3.70 -10.05 3.66
CA ASP A 609 -4.03 -11.25 4.42
C ASP A 609 -2.75 -11.79 5.09
N GLU A 610 -2.57 -11.49 6.39
CA GLU A 610 -1.41 -11.91 7.15
C GLU A 610 -1.70 -13.15 8.02
N GLU A 611 -0.66 -13.95 8.30
CA GLU A 611 -0.75 -14.97 9.33
C GLU A 611 -0.67 -14.40 10.74
N SER A 612 -1.28 -15.12 11.71
CA SER A 612 -1.18 -14.76 13.14
C SER A 612 0.15 -15.19 13.74
N THR A 613 1.25 -14.54 13.30
CA THR A 613 2.63 -14.81 13.74
C THR A 613 3.40 -13.53 14.06
N TRP A 614 4.46 -13.64 14.85
CA TRP A 614 5.37 -12.52 15.14
C TRP A 614 6.14 -12.04 13.91
N ASP A 615 6.50 -12.96 13.01
CA ASP A 615 7.17 -12.63 11.76
C ASP A 615 6.26 -11.80 10.86
N ALA A 616 4.99 -12.21 10.72
CA ALA A 616 4.00 -11.45 9.99
C ALA A 616 3.75 -10.06 10.60
N PHE A 617 3.67 -9.96 11.92
CA PHE A 617 3.55 -8.67 12.62
C PHE A 617 4.72 -7.75 12.30
N SER A 618 5.95 -8.24 12.42
CA SER A 618 7.15 -7.44 12.12
C SER A 618 7.23 -7.05 10.64
N ALA A 619 6.84 -7.96 9.73
CA ALA A 619 6.80 -7.72 8.29
C ALA A 619 5.78 -6.62 7.93
N THR A 620 4.61 -6.63 8.55
CA THR A 620 3.56 -5.63 8.34
C THR A 620 4.00 -4.23 8.76
N ILE A 621 4.73 -4.08 9.88
CA ILE A 621 5.31 -2.78 10.27
C ILE A 621 6.20 -2.23 9.14
N ARG A 622 7.09 -3.07 8.57
CA ARG A 622 7.95 -2.66 7.45
C ARG A 622 7.15 -2.25 6.23
N ALA A 623 6.12 -3.02 5.88
CA ALA A 623 5.25 -2.75 4.74
C ALA A 623 4.51 -1.41 4.87
N MET A 624 3.94 -1.13 6.05
CA MET A 624 3.24 0.14 6.34
C MET A 624 4.19 1.35 6.27
N LEU A 625 5.43 1.21 6.74
CA LEU A 625 6.44 2.26 6.64
C LEU A 625 6.87 2.50 5.19
N ASN A 626 7.11 1.44 4.41
CA ASN A 626 7.51 1.54 3.01
C ASN A 626 6.42 2.16 2.12
N VAL A 627 5.17 1.70 2.25
CA VAL A 627 4.07 2.21 1.44
C VAL A 627 3.73 3.67 1.78
N GLY A 628 3.90 4.07 3.04
CA GLY A 628 3.79 5.45 3.48
C GLY A 628 4.76 6.38 2.75
N LEU A 629 6.02 5.95 2.56
CA LEU A 629 7.02 6.69 1.78
C LEU A 629 6.63 6.84 0.30
N SER A 630 5.76 5.96 -0.21
CA SER A 630 5.21 6.05 -1.56
C SER A 630 3.87 6.81 -1.65
N GLY A 631 3.48 7.53 -0.58
CA GLY A 631 2.31 8.41 -0.54
C GLY A 631 1.03 7.78 0.00
N VAL A 632 0.98 6.47 0.26
CA VAL A 632 -0.20 5.80 0.83
C VAL A 632 -0.18 5.96 2.36
N SER A 633 -0.81 7.02 2.84
CA SER A 633 -0.76 7.43 4.25
C SER A 633 -1.80 6.74 5.14
N PHE A 634 -2.98 6.40 4.59
CA PHE A 634 -4.08 5.84 5.36
C PHE A 634 -4.17 4.34 5.14
N ILE A 635 -3.36 3.61 5.90
CA ILE A 635 -3.28 2.15 5.85
C ILE A 635 -3.45 1.55 7.25
N GLY A 636 -4.14 0.41 7.33
CA GLY A 636 -4.26 -0.44 8.49
C GLY A 636 -3.79 -1.86 8.22
N TRP A 637 -4.07 -2.74 9.15
CA TRP A 637 -3.80 -4.17 9.05
C TRP A 637 -4.72 -4.94 9.99
N ASP A 638 -4.83 -6.23 9.82
CA ASP A 638 -5.63 -7.07 10.68
C ASP A 638 -4.86 -7.39 11.97
N ILE A 639 -5.30 -6.82 13.09
CA ILE A 639 -4.60 -6.92 14.39
C ILE A 639 -4.26 -8.37 14.71
N ALA A 640 -2.96 -8.62 14.83
CA ALA A 640 -2.35 -9.94 15.09
C ALA A 640 -2.62 -10.99 14.00
N GLY A 641 -2.92 -10.56 12.78
CA GLY A 641 -3.10 -11.40 11.60
C GLY A 641 -4.53 -11.82 11.32
N PHE A 642 -4.81 -12.09 10.05
CA PHE A 642 -6.09 -12.47 9.49
C PHE A 642 -6.32 -13.99 9.57
N ALA A 643 -5.33 -14.77 9.14
CA ALA A 643 -5.45 -16.21 8.90
C ALA A 643 -4.68 -17.07 9.92
N GLY A 644 -4.86 -18.38 9.81
CA GLY A 644 -4.17 -19.34 10.65
C GLY A 644 -4.88 -19.60 12.00
N GLU A 645 -4.15 -20.15 12.96
CA GLU A 645 -4.64 -20.31 14.33
C GLU A 645 -4.79 -18.95 15.01
N ILE A 646 -5.62 -18.87 16.04
CA ILE A 646 -5.74 -17.65 16.82
C ILE A 646 -4.38 -17.26 17.41
N PRO A 647 -4.06 -15.95 17.48
CA PRO A 647 -2.83 -15.50 18.12
C PRO A 647 -2.82 -15.82 19.61
N THR A 648 -1.63 -15.89 20.20
CA THR A 648 -1.49 -15.86 21.65
C THR A 648 -2.00 -14.53 22.21
N SER A 649 -2.41 -14.48 23.47
CA SER A 649 -2.83 -13.22 24.12
C SER A 649 -1.72 -12.18 24.07
N GLU A 650 -0.46 -12.56 24.19
CA GLU A 650 0.69 -11.64 24.11
C GLU A 650 0.79 -11.01 22.72
N LEU A 651 0.81 -11.82 21.64
CA LEU A 651 0.85 -11.30 20.28
C LEU A 651 -0.34 -10.37 20.02
N TYR A 652 -1.55 -10.78 20.42
CA TYR A 652 -2.76 -10.00 20.22
C TYR A 652 -2.69 -8.63 20.89
N LEU A 653 -2.23 -8.57 22.14
CA LEU A 653 -2.16 -7.33 22.90
C LEU A 653 -1.01 -6.42 22.43
N ARG A 654 0.18 -6.97 22.09
CA ARG A 654 1.27 -6.19 21.49
C ARG A 654 0.89 -5.61 20.13
N ALA A 655 0.21 -6.40 19.29
CA ALA A 655 -0.33 -5.95 18.01
C ALA A 655 -1.41 -4.87 18.18
N ALA A 656 -2.31 -5.03 19.16
CA ALA A 656 -3.32 -4.02 19.47
C ALA A 656 -2.69 -2.71 19.96
N ALA A 657 -1.66 -2.78 20.82
CA ALA A 657 -0.92 -1.62 21.29
C ALA A 657 -0.25 -0.84 20.14
N PHE A 658 0.38 -1.55 19.19
CA PHE A 658 0.93 -0.96 17.98
C PHE A 658 -0.17 -0.30 17.13
N SER A 659 -1.31 -0.97 16.96
CA SER A 659 -2.40 -0.50 16.10
C SER A 659 -3.05 0.80 16.59
N VAL A 660 -2.93 1.14 17.89
CA VAL A 660 -3.32 2.48 18.40
C VAL A 660 -2.56 3.59 17.68
N PHE A 661 -1.30 3.35 17.31
CA PHE A 661 -0.40 4.29 16.63
C PHE A 661 -0.20 3.95 15.15
N CYS A 662 -1.23 3.34 14.53
CA CYS A 662 -1.36 3.18 13.09
C CYS A 662 -2.42 4.15 12.54
N PRO A 663 -2.40 4.48 11.24
CA PRO A 663 -3.44 5.32 10.64
C PRO A 663 -4.85 4.72 10.80
N ILE A 664 -5.01 3.42 10.58
CA ILE A 664 -6.27 2.68 10.75
C ILE A 664 -6.06 1.54 11.73
N MET A 665 -6.96 1.39 12.70
CA MET A 665 -6.97 0.32 13.68
C MET A 665 -8.10 -0.65 13.40
N GLN A 666 -7.79 -1.92 13.05
CA GLN A 666 -8.78 -2.92 12.66
C GLN A 666 -8.44 -4.28 13.26
N PHE A 667 -9.45 -5.05 13.68
CA PHE A 667 -9.34 -6.49 13.73
C PHE A 667 -10.26 -7.17 12.70
N HIS A 668 -9.82 -8.28 12.16
CA HIS A 668 -10.55 -9.06 11.18
C HIS A 668 -10.15 -10.54 11.28
N SER A 669 -10.96 -11.42 10.73
CA SER A 669 -10.75 -12.88 10.82
C SER A 669 -11.16 -13.59 9.55
N ASP A 670 -10.35 -14.57 9.14
CA ASP A 670 -10.63 -15.47 8.02
C ASP A 670 -11.89 -16.33 8.27
N VAL A 671 -12.39 -16.92 7.19
CA VAL A 671 -13.54 -17.83 7.21
C VAL A 671 -13.32 -19.00 8.15
N ASN A 672 -14.12 -19.06 9.20
CA ASN A 672 -14.06 -20.08 10.23
C ASN A 672 -15.43 -20.68 10.57
N VAL A 673 -16.49 -20.32 9.84
CA VAL A 673 -17.90 -20.64 10.11
C VAL A 673 -18.14 -22.11 10.44
N ARG A 674 -17.37 -23.01 9.84
CA ARG A 674 -17.52 -24.46 10.04
C ARG A 674 -16.55 -25.04 11.06
N ARG A 675 -15.69 -24.23 11.66
CA ARG A 675 -14.68 -24.67 12.63
C ARG A 675 -15.13 -24.37 14.05
N LYS A 676 -15.02 -25.33 14.90
CA LYS A 676 -15.22 -25.18 16.35
C LYS A 676 -14.00 -25.78 17.06
N PRO A 677 -13.41 -25.05 17.99
CA PRO A 677 -13.80 -23.73 18.51
C PRO A 677 -13.52 -22.59 17.50
N SER A 678 -14.22 -21.46 17.65
CA SER A 678 -14.12 -20.28 16.75
C SER A 678 -12.69 -19.74 16.67
N ARG A 679 -12.31 -19.23 15.50
CA ARG A 679 -11.04 -18.54 15.25
C ARG A 679 -11.19 -17.02 15.13
N ASP A 680 -12.34 -16.47 15.49
CA ASP A 680 -12.54 -15.02 15.52
C ASP A 680 -11.49 -14.31 16.37
N ARG A 681 -10.95 -13.19 15.84
CA ARG A 681 -9.99 -12.33 16.54
C ARG A 681 -10.67 -11.25 17.37
N THR A 682 -11.91 -11.45 17.77
CA THR A 682 -12.56 -10.58 18.73
C THR A 682 -11.92 -10.71 20.11
N PRO A 683 -11.78 -9.62 20.88
CA PRO A 683 -11.14 -9.68 22.20
C PRO A 683 -11.76 -10.71 23.15
N TRP A 684 -13.09 -10.87 23.10
CA TRP A 684 -13.80 -11.87 23.92
C TRP A 684 -13.50 -13.30 23.49
N ASN A 685 -13.41 -13.60 22.18
CA ASN A 685 -13.02 -14.92 21.71
C ASN A 685 -11.57 -15.25 22.05
N ILE A 686 -10.66 -14.28 21.86
CA ILE A 686 -9.24 -14.45 22.26
C ILE A 686 -9.15 -14.72 23.76
N GLN A 687 -9.85 -13.94 24.61
CA GLN A 687 -9.87 -14.16 26.05
C GLN A 687 -10.39 -15.56 26.42
N GLU A 688 -11.50 -15.99 25.83
CA GLU A 688 -12.10 -17.30 26.06
C GLU A 688 -11.13 -18.42 25.64
N ARG A 689 -10.55 -18.30 24.43
CA ARG A 689 -9.70 -19.33 23.83
C ARG A 689 -8.34 -19.48 24.53
N THR A 690 -7.76 -18.36 24.98
CA THR A 690 -6.46 -18.35 25.67
C THR A 690 -6.58 -18.54 27.19
N GLY A 691 -7.75 -18.28 27.76
CA GLY A 691 -7.97 -18.27 29.20
C GLY A 691 -7.36 -17.05 29.92
N ASP A 692 -6.86 -16.06 29.18
CA ASP A 692 -6.20 -14.87 29.72
C ASP A 692 -7.23 -13.75 30.00
N SER A 693 -7.61 -13.57 31.25
CA SER A 693 -8.60 -12.58 31.67
C SER A 693 -8.17 -11.10 31.48
N THR A 694 -6.90 -10.87 31.13
CA THR A 694 -6.38 -9.51 30.90
C THR A 694 -6.68 -8.98 29.50
N VAL A 695 -7.09 -9.83 28.55
CA VAL A 695 -7.28 -9.46 27.14
C VAL A 695 -8.34 -8.36 26.98
N ILE A 696 -9.54 -8.58 27.46
CA ILE A 696 -10.63 -7.60 27.29
C ILE A 696 -10.33 -6.26 28.00
N PRO A 697 -9.89 -6.22 29.27
CA PRO A 697 -9.56 -4.97 29.93
C PRO A 697 -8.44 -4.19 29.23
N THR A 698 -7.40 -4.87 28.78
CA THR A 698 -6.27 -4.25 28.07
C THR A 698 -6.68 -3.75 26.67
N PHE A 699 -7.43 -4.55 25.92
CA PHE A 699 -7.95 -4.11 24.61
C PHE A 699 -8.90 -2.90 24.74
N ARG A 700 -9.76 -2.88 25.76
CA ARG A 700 -10.59 -1.71 26.11
C ARG A 700 -9.74 -0.48 26.37
N PHE A 701 -8.67 -0.61 27.14
CA PHE A 701 -7.74 0.50 27.37
C PHE A 701 -7.17 1.04 26.05
N PHE A 702 -6.76 0.15 25.11
CA PHE A 702 -6.22 0.56 23.82
C PHE A 702 -7.29 1.25 22.94
N THR A 703 -8.53 0.81 22.94
CA THR A 703 -9.59 1.51 22.19
C THR A 703 -9.93 2.87 22.78
N ASN A 704 -9.91 3.03 24.09
CA ASN A 704 -10.02 4.33 24.73
C ASN A 704 -8.84 5.24 24.41
N LEU A 705 -7.62 4.71 24.48
CA LEU A 705 -6.39 5.45 24.10
C LEU A 705 -6.46 5.92 22.64
N ARG A 706 -6.99 5.09 21.73
CA ARG A 706 -7.21 5.45 20.33
C ARG A 706 -8.14 6.67 20.21
N MET A 707 -9.23 6.68 20.94
CA MET A 707 -10.18 7.79 20.95
C MET A 707 -9.64 9.03 21.68
N ASN A 708 -8.74 8.84 22.66
CA ASN A 708 -8.04 9.96 23.27
C ASN A 708 -7.09 10.66 22.27
N LEU A 709 -6.46 9.92 21.36
CA LEU A 709 -5.55 10.46 20.34
C LEU A 709 -6.30 11.06 19.14
N LEU A 710 -7.60 10.96 19.05
CA LEU A 710 -8.37 11.34 17.86
C LEU A 710 -8.13 12.78 17.39
N PRO A 711 -8.07 13.84 18.23
CA PRO A 711 -7.75 15.19 17.78
C PRO A 711 -6.37 15.31 17.12
N TYR A 712 -5.38 14.58 17.64
CA TYR A 712 -4.05 14.50 17.06
C TYR A 712 -4.07 13.78 15.72
N LEU A 713 -4.71 12.61 15.66
CA LEU A 713 -4.84 11.80 14.44
C LEU A 713 -5.48 12.58 13.30
N LEU A 714 -6.60 13.26 13.57
CA LEU A 714 -7.30 14.06 12.58
C LEU A 714 -6.44 15.22 12.07
N SER A 715 -5.71 15.88 12.96
CA SER A 715 -4.82 16.99 12.58
C SER A 715 -3.64 16.52 11.73
N GLU A 716 -3.01 15.40 12.07
CA GLU A 716 -1.93 14.81 11.28
C GLU A 716 -2.45 14.23 9.94
N ALA A 717 -3.65 13.64 9.92
CA ALA A 717 -4.30 13.18 8.70
C ALA A 717 -4.62 14.34 7.75
N TRP A 718 -5.11 15.45 8.30
CA TRP A 718 -5.29 16.68 7.52
C TRP A 718 -3.96 17.18 6.93
N LYS A 719 -2.88 17.26 7.73
CA LYS A 719 -1.54 17.61 7.21
C LYS A 719 -1.10 16.67 6.10
N SER A 720 -1.32 15.36 6.25
CA SER A 720 -0.98 14.36 5.25
C SER A 720 -1.73 14.61 3.93
N SER A 721 -3.03 14.88 4.00
CA SER A 721 -3.83 15.22 2.81
C SER A 721 -3.39 16.51 2.11
N GLN A 722 -2.76 17.45 2.84
CA GLN A 722 -2.23 18.68 2.26
C GLN A 722 -0.82 18.50 1.69
N THR A 723 -0.01 17.61 2.27
CA THR A 723 1.42 17.52 1.98
C THR A 723 1.83 16.22 1.27
N GLY A 724 1.07 15.14 1.44
CA GLY A 724 1.46 13.78 1.05
C GLY A 724 2.39 13.08 2.05
N ILE A 725 2.86 13.78 3.09
CA ILE A 725 3.74 13.20 4.11
C ILE A 725 2.94 12.22 4.98
N PRO A 726 3.40 10.97 5.16
CA PRO A 726 2.61 9.96 5.87
C PRO A 726 2.54 10.21 7.38
N LEU A 727 1.50 9.64 8.04
CA LEU A 727 1.39 9.63 9.49
C LEU A 727 2.47 8.78 10.15
N MET A 728 2.74 7.59 9.60
CA MET A 728 3.85 6.73 10.05
C MET A 728 5.09 7.06 9.24
N ARG A 729 6.12 7.58 9.92
CA ARG A 729 7.35 8.05 9.27
C ARG A 729 8.53 7.16 9.62
N ALA A 730 9.14 6.54 8.62
CA ALA A 730 10.29 5.66 8.78
C ALA A 730 11.43 6.36 9.56
N PHE A 731 11.85 5.77 10.67
CA PHE A 731 12.80 6.35 11.61
C PHE A 731 14.14 6.74 10.98
N PRO A 732 14.76 5.90 10.11
CA PRO A 732 16.02 6.26 9.45
C PRO A 732 15.94 7.51 8.57
N LEU A 733 14.78 7.76 7.95
CA LEU A 733 14.56 8.92 7.09
C LEU A 733 14.08 10.16 7.85
N ALA A 734 13.38 9.97 8.98
CA ALA A 734 12.99 11.06 9.86
C ALA A 734 14.20 11.75 10.51
N PHE A 735 15.29 11.01 10.68
CA PHE A 735 16.56 11.46 11.27
C PHE A 735 17.74 11.03 10.38
N VAL A 736 17.68 11.35 9.10
CA VAL A 736 18.64 10.88 8.08
C VAL A 736 20.10 11.20 8.39
N ASN A 737 20.36 12.28 9.14
CA ASN A 737 21.71 12.68 9.56
C ASN A 737 22.21 11.92 10.80
N ASP A 738 21.40 11.08 11.43
CA ASP A 738 21.79 10.24 12.57
C ASP A 738 21.83 8.76 12.16
N SER A 739 23.03 8.28 11.83
CA SER A 739 23.25 6.92 11.36
C SER A 739 22.83 5.83 12.37
N ASN A 740 22.69 6.16 13.67
CA ASN A 740 22.20 5.20 14.66
C ASN A 740 20.76 4.82 14.42
N CYS A 741 19.95 5.70 13.82
CA CYS A 741 18.55 5.42 13.54
C CYS A 741 18.35 4.24 12.60
N LYS A 742 19.33 3.93 11.71
CA LYS A 742 19.28 2.75 10.82
C LYS A 742 19.27 1.42 11.60
N LYS A 743 19.73 1.39 12.85
CA LYS A 743 19.77 0.18 13.70
C LYS A 743 18.42 -0.18 14.32
N TYR A 744 17.43 0.72 14.21
CA TYR A 744 16.11 0.58 14.84
C TYR A 744 14.99 0.68 13.79
N PRO A 745 14.90 -0.26 12.83
CA PRO A 745 14.02 -0.17 11.66
C PRO A 745 12.52 -0.24 11.99
N TYR A 746 12.15 -0.66 13.19
CA TYR A 746 10.77 -0.75 13.64
C TYR A 746 10.29 0.45 14.47
N GLN A 747 11.24 1.33 14.86
CA GLN A 747 10.87 2.61 15.44
C GLN A 747 10.39 3.55 14.34
N TYR A 748 9.44 4.42 14.67
CA TYR A 748 8.91 5.39 13.71
C TYR A 748 8.39 6.64 14.44
N LEU A 749 8.31 7.75 13.71
CA LEU A 749 7.50 8.88 14.15
C LEU A 749 6.06 8.68 13.72
N PHE A 750 5.14 8.88 14.65
CA PHE A 750 3.71 8.96 14.38
C PHE A 750 3.27 10.42 14.42
N GLY A 751 3.05 11.00 13.24
CA GLY A 751 2.95 12.45 13.06
C GLY A 751 4.25 13.19 13.39
N ASP A 752 4.14 14.45 13.82
CA ASP A 752 5.30 15.28 14.17
C ASP A 752 5.74 15.10 15.63
N ALA A 753 4.81 14.66 16.52
CA ALA A 753 5.01 14.74 17.96
C ALA A 753 5.48 13.45 18.62
N LEU A 754 5.15 12.27 18.09
CA LEU A 754 5.31 11.01 18.82
C LEU A 754 6.33 10.09 18.18
N LEU A 755 7.31 9.62 18.97
CA LEU A 755 8.18 8.50 18.62
C LEU A 755 7.59 7.23 19.22
N VAL A 756 7.44 6.18 18.42
CA VAL A 756 6.84 4.90 18.80
C VAL A 756 7.84 3.78 18.58
N ALA A 757 7.97 2.88 19.57
CA ALA A 757 8.83 1.69 19.49
C ALA A 757 8.05 0.44 19.94
N PRO A 758 7.55 -0.39 19.00
CA PRO A 758 6.80 -1.60 19.32
C PRO A 758 7.70 -2.75 19.80
N ILE A 759 7.14 -3.65 20.61
CA ILE A 759 7.72 -4.97 20.89
C ILE A 759 7.28 -5.92 19.78
N ILE A 760 8.24 -6.57 19.14
CA ILE A 760 8.04 -7.43 17.96
C ILE A 760 8.51 -8.88 18.17
N GLU A 761 8.87 -9.23 19.39
CA GLU A 761 9.37 -10.57 19.74
C GLU A 761 8.60 -11.14 20.93
N PRO A 762 8.35 -12.46 20.95
CA PRO A 762 7.62 -13.11 22.05
C PRO A 762 8.43 -13.14 23.35
N GLY A 763 7.71 -13.03 24.48
CA GLY A 763 8.30 -13.16 25.83
C GLY A 763 9.23 -12.03 26.23
N VAL A 764 9.21 -10.91 25.49
CA VAL A 764 10.04 -9.73 25.77
C VAL A 764 9.20 -8.66 26.46
N ASP A 765 9.66 -8.18 27.61
CA ASP A 765 9.06 -7.06 28.35
C ASP A 765 10.02 -5.86 28.53
N GLU A 766 11.27 -6.01 28.08
CA GLU A 766 12.28 -4.94 28.07
C GLU A 766 12.85 -4.79 26.65
N ILE A 767 12.86 -3.57 26.11
CA ILE A 767 13.42 -3.28 24.81
C ILE A 767 14.54 -2.25 24.88
N ALA A 768 15.48 -2.38 23.95
CA ALA A 768 16.44 -1.34 23.62
C ALA A 768 15.83 -0.45 22.54
N LEU A 769 15.77 0.85 22.76
CA LEU A 769 15.31 1.84 21.79
C LEU A 769 16.29 3.01 21.72
N TYR A 770 16.25 3.77 20.64
CA TYR A 770 17.11 4.91 20.44
C TYR A 770 16.30 6.21 20.42
N LEU A 771 16.72 7.18 21.22
CA LEU A 771 16.22 8.54 21.18
C LEU A 771 17.20 9.41 20.37
N PRO A 772 16.79 9.98 19.22
CA PRO A 772 17.65 10.89 18.44
C PRO A 772 17.81 12.24 19.13
N GLN A 773 18.61 13.13 18.54
CA GLN A 773 18.88 14.47 19.09
C GLN A 773 17.60 15.20 19.48
N GLY A 774 17.63 15.88 20.65
CA GLY A 774 16.52 16.62 21.23
C GLY A 774 16.17 16.14 22.65
N GLU A 775 15.06 16.59 23.17
CA GLU A 775 14.48 16.10 24.43
C GLU A 775 13.18 15.38 24.16
N TRP A 776 12.92 14.33 24.94
CA TRP A 776 11.81 13.41 24.74
C TRP A 776 11.14 13.11 26.09
N GLN A 777 9.82 13.25 26.17
CA GLN A 777 9.07 12.87 27.35
C GLN A 777 8.33 11.56 27.14
N ASP A 778 8.57 10.57 28.01
CA ASP A 778 7.73 9.37 28.09
C ASP A 778 6.28 9.78 28.40
N ILE A 779 5.35 9.36 27.56
CA ILE A 779 3.94 9.79 27.72
C ILE A 779 3.25 9.14 28.92
N TRP A 780 3.78 8.02 29.43
CA TRP A 780 3.22 7.26 30.55
C TRP A 780 3.77 7.74 31.88
N GLU A 781 5.10 7.69 32.04
CA GLU A 781 5.79 8.05 33.28
C GLU A 781 6.07 9.55 33.39
N ARG A 782 5.86 10.31 32.35
CA ARG A 782 6.15 11.77 32.30
C ARG A 782 7.62 12.12 32.47
N LYS A 783 8.50 11.15 32.42
CA LYS A 783 9.93 11.34 32.55
C LYS A 783 10.54 11.92 31.28
N ILE A 784 11.39 12.93 31.46
CA ILE A 784 12.12 13.58 30.37
C ILE A 784 13.48 12.93 30.18
N TYR A 785 13.84 12.68 28.93
CA TYR A 785 15.12 12.10 28.52
C TYR A 785 15.81 13.00 27.49
N SER A 786 17.12 13.21 27.66
CA SER A 786 17.94 13.80 26.60
C SER A 786 18.18 12.76 25.52
N GLY A 787 18.15 13.17 24.25
CA GLY A 787 18.41 12.28 23.11
C GLY A 787 19.87 11.93 22.88
N GLN A 788 20.18 11.42 21.69
CA GLN A 788 21.45 10.85 21.23
C GLN A 788 21.93 9.68 22.09
N ARG A 789 20.99 8.81 22.47
CA ARG A 789 21.32 7.63 23.27
C ARG A 789 20.35 6.48 23.11
N GLU A 790 20.85 5.29 23.36
CA GLU A 790 20.05 4.09 23.59
C GLU A 790 19.46 4.12 25.00
N LEU A 791 18.20 3.72 25.12
CA LEU A 791 17.51 3.44 26.37
C LEU A 791 17.12 1.97 26.41
N ARG A 792 17.21 1.38 27.61
CA ARG A 792 16.59 0.11 27.94
C ARG A 792 15.45 0.37 28.91
N ILE A 793 14.24 -0.01 28.50
CA ILE A 793 13.05 0.24 29.30
C ILE A 793 12.14 -0.98 29.31
N ARG A 794 11.49 -1.18 30.44
CA ARG A 794 10.49 -2.23 30.60
C ARG A 794 9.13 -1.71 30.15
N ILE A 795 8.45 -2.48 29.28
CA ILE A 795 7.16 -2.15 28.72
C ILE A 795 6.13 -3.21 29.13
N PRO A 796 5.24 -2.92 30.05
CA PRO A 796 4.16 -3.84 30.45
C PRO A 796 3.27 -4.19 29.26
N ILE A 797 2.50 -5.28 29.37
CA ILE A 797 1.66 -5.78 28.26
C ILE A 797 0.54 -4.78 27.84
N ASP A 798 0.13 -3.92 28.76
CA ASP A 798 -0.88 -2.89 28.55
C ASP A 798 -0.30 -1.54 28.09
N ARG A 799 0.97 -1.53 27.67
CA ARG A 799 1.67 -0.33 27.17
C ARG A 799 2.48 -0.63 25.91
N ILE A 800 2.86 0.44 25.25
CA ILE A 800 3.85 0.49 24.17
C ILE A 800 4.78 1.67 24.44
N ALA A 801 6.04 1.60 24.06
CA ALA A 801 6.97 2.71 24.24
C ALA A 801 6.60 3.87 23.33
N VAL A 802 6.26 5.01 23.89
CA VAL A 802 5.91 6.24 23.17
C VAL A 802 6.50 7.45 23.88
N PHE A 803 7.15 8.31 23.11
CA PHE A 803 7.77 9.54 23.61
C PHE A 803 7.25 10.75 22.86
N GLN A 804 6.84 11.79 23.56
CA GLN A 804 6.53 13.09 22.97
C GLN A 804 7.82 13.88 22.76
N ARG A 805 8.00 14.39 21.55
CA ARG A 805 9.14 15.21 21.16
C ARG A 805 9.01 16.64 21.72
N LYS A 806 10.10 17.22 22.23
CA LYS A 806 10.18 18.65 22.48
C LYS A 806 10.09 19.42 21.14
N GLY A 807 9.41 20.56 21.14
CA GLY A 807 9.04 21.26 19.93
C GLY A 807 7.74 20.68 19.29
N SER A 808 6.78 20.26 20.14
CA SER A 808 5.52 19.69 19.63
C SER A 808 4.31 20.04 20.51
N ILE A 809 3.14 20.04 19.84
CA ILE A 809 1.83 20.18 20.48
C ILE A 809 1.05 18.88 20.21
N LEU A 810 0.55 18.26 21.28
CA LEU A 810 -0.22 17.01 21.24
C LEU A 810 -1.65 17.28 21.74
N PRO A 811 -2.63 17.48 20.86
CA PRO A 811 -4.02 17.60 21.25
C PRO A 811 -4.61 16.22 21.55
N LEU A 812 -5.37 16.11 22.62
CA LEU A 812 -5.98 14.89 23.13
C LEU A 812 -7.45 15.12 23.49
N ASN A 813 -8.27 14.07 23.37
CA ASN A 813 -9.63 14.00 23.89
C ASN A 813 -9.61 13.16 25.17
N LEU A 814 -9.62 13.79 26.35
CA LEU A 814 -9.56 13.07 27.62
C LEU A 814 -10.90 13.10 28.35
N GLY A 815 -11.19 12.03 29.09
CA GLY A 815 -12.33 11.98 30.00
C GLY A 815 -12.12 12.81 31.28
N ASP A 816 -13.08 12.77 32.20
CA ASP A 816 -13.03 13.52 33.45
C ASP A 816 -11.79 13.20 34.32
N GLU A 817 -11.22 11.99 34.15
CA GLU A 817 -10.02 11.58 34.87
C GLU A 817 -8.73 12.21 34.31
N CYS A 818 -8.81 12.96 33.21
CA CYS A 818 -7.70 13.63 32.55
C CYS A 818 -6.46 12.74 32.30
N CYS A 819 -6.66 11.44 32.09
CA CYS A 819 -5.58 10.47 31.86
C CYS A 819 -5.75 9.70 30.55
N LEU A 820 -4.62 9.24 29.98
CA LEU A 820 -4.61 8.39 28.78
C LEU A 820 -5.26 7.04 29.08
N GLY A 821 -6.11 6.57 28.16
CA GLY A 821 -6.93 5.36 28.30
C GLY A 821 -8.28 5.62 28.99
N SER A 822 -8.58 6.85 29.43
CA SER A 822 -9.87 7.21 30.01
C SER A 822 -11.00 7.12 28.99
N PHE A 823 -12.19 6.73 29.45
CA PHE A 823 -13.37 6.57 28.60
C PHE A 823 -13.91 7.93 28.15
N VAL A 824 -14.08 8.12 26.83
CA VAL A 824 -14.58 9.36 26.23
C VAL A 824 -15.83 9.16 25.35
N GLY A 825 -16.31 7.92 25.23
CA GLY A 825 -17.42 7.57 24.33
C GLY A 825 -16.97 7.39 22.88
N ASN A 826 -17.93 7.11 22.00
CA ASN A 826 -17.72 6.71 20.60
C ASN A 826 -17.87 7.86 19.59
N SER A 827 -18.11 9.10 20.07
CA SER A 827 -18.23 10.26 19.18
C SER A 827 -16.89 10.65 18.57
N THR A 828 -16.88 10.87 17.27
CA THR A 828 -15.70 11.33 16.52
C THR A 828 -15.78 12.82 16.13
N GLU A 829 -16.90 13.47 16.46
CA GLU A 829 -17.19 14.87 16.11
C GLU A 829 -17.38 15.78 17.34
N GLN A 830 -17.65 15.20 18.49
CA GLN A 830 -17.89 15.94 19.72
C GLN A 830 -16.89 15.52 20.79
N TYR A 831 -16.19 16.48 21.33
CA TYR A 831 -15.21 16.31 22.39
C TYR A 831 -15.76 16.87 23.69
N LYS A 832 -15.64 16.12 24.80
CA LYS A 832 -16.04 16.58 26.10
C LYS A 832 -15.05 17.63 26.64
N HIS A 833 -13.77 17.30 26.55
CA HIS A 833 -12.65 18.16 26.91
C HIS A 833 -11.55 18.02 25.85
N LEU A 834 -11.01 19.15 25.42
CA LEU A 834 -9.83 19.18 24.59
C LEU A 834 -8.62 19.45 25.48
N PHE A 835 -7.65 18.56 25.42
CA PHE A 835 -6.41 18.66 26.20
C PHE A 835 -5.23 18.94 25.28
N LEU A 836 -4.50 20.03 25.52
CA LEU A 836 -3.33 20.42 24.70
C LEU A 836 -2.06 20.23 25.52
N ARG A 837 -1.31 19.19 25.23
CA ARG A 837 0.03 18.99 25.78
C ARG A 837 1.06 19.70 24.92
N ILE A 838 1.64 20.76 25.43
CA ILE A 838 2.61 21.59 24.74
C ILE A 838 3.99 21.33 25.35
N TYR A 839 4.89 20.78 24.56
CA TYR A 839 6.31 20.64 24.92
C TYR A 839 7.12 21.55 23.99
N SER A 840 7.19 22.82 24.34
CA SER A 840 7.76 23.83 23.48
C SER A 840 9.28 23.90 23.55
N ASP A 841 9.92 24.22 22.44
CA ASP A 841 11.35 24.47 22.27
C ASP A 841 11.62 25.86 21.71
N ASN A 842 10.77 26.27 20.78
CA ASN A 842 10.82 27.53 20.04
C ASN A 842 9.38 27.99 19.76
N ASP A 843 9.22 28.86 18.77
CA ASP A 843 7.90 29.19 18.26
C ASP A 843 7.27 27.99 17.54
N GLU A 844 6.13 27.55 18.04
CA GLU A 844 5.39 26.38 17.51
C GLU A 844 4.07 26.83 16.90
N LYS A 845 3.71 26.23 15.78
CA LYS A 845 2.42 26.40 15.14
C LYS A 845 1.82 25.04 14.78
N PHE A 846 0.70 24.71 15.39
CA PHE A 846 0.03 23.45 15.15
C PHE A 846 -1.34 23.66 14.48
N PRO A 847 -1.61 23.07 13.31
CA PRO A 847 -2.94 23.07 12.70
C PRO A 847 -3.82 22.05 13.42
N LEU A 848 -4.81 22.53 14.14
CA LEU A 848 -5.79 21.73 14.85
C LEU A 848 -7.03 21.51 13.97
N TYR A 849 -7.20 20.30 13.48
CA TYR A 849 -8.35 19.87 12.70
C TYR A 849 -9.17 18.86 13.52
N LEU A 850 -10.41 19.22 13.88
CA LEU A 850 -11.27 18.38 14.72
C LEU A 850 -12.39 17.66 13.95
N GLY A 851 -12.51 17.95 12.67
CA GLY A 851 -13.46 17.30 11.79
C GLY A 851 -14.88 17.89 11.81
N SER A 852 -15.36 18.38 12.95
CA SER A 852 -16.78 18.74 13.18
C SER A 852 -17.34 19.83 12.27
N ASP A 853 -16.52 20.70 11.70
CA ASP A 853 -16.94 21.82 10.86
C ASP A 853 -16.09 21.97 9.57
N GLY A 854 -15.21 21.02 9.31
CA GLY A 854 -14.27 21.07 8.19
C GLY A 854 -13.21 22.19 8.31
N THR A 855 -13.19 22.93 9.43
CA THR A 855 -12.33 24.08 9.63
C THR A 855 -11.00 23.68 10.27
N VAL A 856 -9.92 24.33 9.85
CA VAL A 856 -8.61 24.20 10.48
C VAL A 856 -8.37 25.39 11.38
N HIS A 857 -8.18 25.12 12.64
CA HIS A 857 -7.77 26.10 13.63
C HIS A 857 -6.25 26.04 13.81
N TYR A 858 -5.67 27.06 14.43
CA TYR A 858 -4.25 27.06 14.74
C TYR A 858 -4.02 27.30 16.22
N VAL A 859 -3.21 26.46 16.83
CA VAL A 859 -2.63 26.69 18.15
C VAL A 859 -1.21 27.16 17.93
N ASN A 860 -0.87 28.38 18.41
CA ASN A 860 0.48 28.90 18.34
C ASN A 860 1.06 29.00 19.75
N CYS A 861 2.34 28.73 19.89
CA CYS A 861 3.08 28.90 21.13
C CYS A 861 4.35 29.69 20.82
N HIS A 862 4.52 30.86 21.41
CA HIS A 862 5.66 31.74 21.20
C HIS A 862 6.45 31.88 22.51
N ILE A 863 7.75 31.60 22.47
CA ILE A 863 8.65 31.74 23.60
C ILE A 863 9.43 33.04 23.50
N ARG A 864 9.30 33.91 24.51
CA ARG A 864 10.06 35.15 24.66
C ARG A 864 11.08 34.96 25.77
N GLU A 865 12.21 34.34 25.48
CA GLU A 865 13.23 33.98 26.47
C GLU A 865 13.74 35.17 27.28
N HIS A 866 13.95 36.33 26.62
CA HIS A 866 14.41 37.55 27.32
C HIS A 866 13.39 38.11 28.34
N GLU A 867 12.11 37.89 28.07
CA GLU A 867 11.01 38.35 28.92
C GLU A 867 10.57 37.28 29.92
N LYS A 868 11.11 36.07 29.81
CA LYS A 868 10.66 34.88 30.57
C LYS A 868 9.15 34.66 30.43
N THR A 869 8.66 34.76 29.20
CA THR A 869 7.23 34.69 28.91
C THR A 869 6.95 33.69 27.78
N ILE A 870 5.92 32.87 27.94
CA ILE A 870 5.33 32.06 26.88
C ILE A 870 3.99 32.68 26.52
N GLU A 871 3.74 32.92 25.26
CA GLU A 871 2.47 33.38 24.72
C GLU A 871 1.82 32.24 23.96
N ILE A 872 0.57 31.91 24.28
CA ILE A 872 -0.18 30.83 23.59
C ILE A 872 -1.43 31.46 22.97
N ASP A 873 -1.53 31.33 21.63
CA ASP A 873 -2.76 31.65 20.92
C ASP A 873 -3.60 30.36 20.78
N ILE A 874 -4.84 30.42 21.25
CA ILE A 874 -5.78 29.31 21.18
C ILE A 874 -7.07 29.78 20.49
N PRO A 875 -7.57 29.04 19.48
CA PRO A 875 -8.81 29.43 18.81
C PRO A 875 -10.00 29.34 19.77
N THR A 876 -10.92 30.27 19.63
CA THR A 876 -12.18 30.19 20.37
C THR A 876 -13.01 29.03 19.86
N MET A 877 -13.34 28.10 20.74
CA MET A 877 -14.05 26.86 20.43
C MET A 877 -15.20 26.61 21.40
N ASN A 878 -16.18 25.82 20.98
CA ASN A 878 -17.31 25.43 21.82
C ASN A 878 -17.00 24.18 22.68
N VAL A 879 -15.78 24.07 23.17
CA VAL A 879 -15.26 23.00 24.01
C VAL A 879 -14.36 23.59 25.08
N GLU A 880 -14.40 23.02 26.28
CA GLU A 880 -13.46 23.34 27.34
C GLU A 880 -12.06 22.87 26.98
N ILE A 881 -11.03 23.70 27.18
CA ILE A 881 -9.66 23.38 26.84
C ILE A 881 -8.81 23.34 28.10
N GLN A 882 -8.08 22.27 28.29
CA GLN A 882 -7.04 22.19 29.32
C GLN A 882 -5.66 22.16 28.63
N ILE A 883 -4.75 23.01 29.10
CA ILE A 883 -3.40 23.16 28.57
C ILE A 883 -2.43 22.61 29.60
N GLU A 884 -1.49 21.80 29.15
CA GLU A 884 -0.34 21.32 29.95
C GLU A 884 0.95 21.80 29.27
N LEU A 885 1.71 22.63 29.99
CA LEU A 885 3.03 23.10 29.56
C LEU A 885 4.10 22.24 30.22
N ILE A 886 4.74 21.37 29.46
CA ILE A 886 5.75 20.41 29.91
C ILE A 886 7.07 21.13 30.19
N GLY A 887 7.65 20.90 31.37
CA GLY A 887 8.94 21.46 31.79
C GLY A 887 8.90 22.94 32.18
N VAL A 888 7.70 23.55 32.32
CA VAL A 888 7.51 24.96 32.65
C VAL A 888 6.98 25.10 34.07
N HIS A 889 7.66 25.92 34.89
CA HIS A 889 7.22 26.30 36.22
C HIS A 889 6.75 27.76 36.14
N ALA A 890 5.44 27.98 35.90
CA ALA A 890 4.86 29.30 35.89
C ALA A 890 4.77 29.87 37.30
N PHE A 891 4.88 31.22 37.40
CA PHE A 891 4.58 31.98 38.59
C PHE A 891 3.44 33.00 38.36
N GLU A 892 3.07 33.25 37.13
CA GLU A 892 1.95 34.11 36.79
C GLU A 892 1.35 33.65 35.45
N VAL A 893 0.03 33.54 35.37
CA VAL A 893 -0.72 33.29 34.12
C VAL A 893 -1.74 34.39 33.94
N SER A 894 -1.77 34.99 32.76
CA SER A 894 -2.66 36.12 32.46
C SER A 894 -3.29 36.02 31.08
N THR A 895 -4.38 36.77 30.89
CA THR A 895 -5.12 36.92 29.62
C THR A 895 -5.35 38.42 29.40
N VAL A 896 -5.98 38.79 28.28
CA VAL A 896 -6.39 40.18 28.03
C VAL A 896 -7.39 40.71 29.08
N LEU A 897 -8.04 39.81 29.84
CA LEU A 897 -9.01 40.17 30.90
C LEU A 897 -8.35 40.32 32.29
N GLY A 898 -7.09 39.97 32.43
CA GLY A 898 -6.32 40.05 33.66
C GLY A 898 -5.63 38.75 34.07
N THR A 899 -5.04 38.73 35.25
CA THR A 899 -4.32 37.58 35.81
C THR A 899 -5.32 36.52 36.29
N LEU A 900 -5.07 35.26 35.93
CA LEU A 900 -5.84 34.11 36.39
C LEU A 900 -5.42 33.73 37.82
N ASN A 901 -6.39 33.19 38.56
CA ASN A 901 -6.13 32.72 39.95
C ASN A 901 -5.35 31.39 39.92
N GLU A 902 -4.31 31.31 40.76
CA GLU A 902 -3.67 30.05 41.07
C GLU A 902 -4.58 29.17 41.94
N SER A 903 -4.75 27.90 41.52
CA SER A 903 -5.51 26.91 42.30
C SER A 903 -4.62 26.34 43.43
N GLU A 904 -5.24 26.04 44.60
CA GLU A 904 -4.54 25.32 45.65
C GLU A 904 -4.16 23.90 45.21
N LEU A 905 -2.95 23.45 45.52
CA LEU A 905 -2.40 22.15 45.13
C LEU A 905 -3.24 20.93 45.58
N ASP A 906 -4.06 21.09 46.62
CA ASP A 906 -4.91 20.05 47.21
C ASP A 906 -6.31 19.93 46.54
N SER A 907 -6.66 20.76 45.53
CA SER A 907 -7.89 20.61 44.80
C SER A 907 -7.82 19.44 43.85
N ALA A 908 -8.64 18.42 44.06
CA ALA A 908 -8.70 17.23 43.21
C ALA A 908 -9.06 17.54 41.73
N GLU A 909 -9.54 18.77 41.44
CA GLU A 909 -9.95 19.20 40.12
C GLU A 909 -9.62 20.67 39.90
N LEU A 910 -8.92 20.94 38.76
CA LEU A 910 -8.59 22.29 38.33
C LEU A 910 -9.88 23.04 37.90
N LYS A 911 -10.15 24.21 38.49
CA LYS A 911 -11.33 25.01 38.13
C LYS A 911 -11.10 25.77 36.82
N VAL A 912 -12.18 26.07 36.15
CA VAL A 912 -12.20 26.91 34.94
C VAL A 912 -11.65 28.30 35.26
N ASP A 913 -10.88 28.89 34.32
CA ASP A 913 -10.19 30.18 34.51
C ASP A 913 -9.17 30.18 35.67
N THR A 914 -8.54 29.02 35.93
CA THR A 914 -7.47 28.92 36.92
C THR A 914 -6.26 28.16 36.35
N TRP A 915 -5.17 28.24 37.06
CA TRP A 915 -3.95 27.49 36.73
C TRP A 915 -3.30 26.90 37.97
N MET A 916 -2.42 25.91 37.80
CA MET A 916 -1.63 25.33 38.87
C MET A 916 -0.29 24.80 38.33
N TYR A 917 0.73 24.81 39.14
CA TYR A 917 1.94 24.05 38.85
C TYR A 917 1.86 22.67 39.51
N ALA A 918 2.11 21.61 38.77
CA ALA A 918 2.13 20.21 39.23
C ALA A 918 3.55 19.68 39.32
N PRO A 919 4.19 19.70 40.50
CA PRO A 919 5.60 19.33 40.66
C PRO A 919 5.90 17.88 40.35
N SER A 920 4.97 16.97 40.58
CA SER A 920 5.08 15.53 40.29
C SER A 920 5.28 15.21 38.81
N ILE A 921 4.76 16.04 37.91
CA ILE A 921 4.88 15.90 36.46
C ILE A 921 5.64 17.05 35.82
N GLN A 922 6.20 17.95 36.63
CA GLN A 922 7.00 19.12 36.22
C GLN A 922 6.29 19.95 35.13
N SER A 923 5.02 20.23 35.28
CA SER A 923 4.24 20.97 34.31
C SER A 923 3.30 22.01 34.89
N THR A 924 3.04 23.09 34.16
CA THR A 924 1.99 24.06 34.45
C THR A 924 0.72 23.64 33.72
N GLN A 925 -0.38 23.57 34.45
CA GLN A 925 -1.71 23.27 33.92
C GLN A 925 -2.59 24.50 33.96
N ILE A 926 -3.36 24.76 32.90
CA ILE A 926 -4.26 25.89 32.76
C ILE A 926 -5.58 25.37 32.22
N LYS A 927 -6.71 25.73 32.85
CA LYS A 927 -8.04 25.32 32.37
C LYS A 927 -8.83 26.55 31.91
N VAL A 928 -9.23 26.54 30.64
CA VAL A 928 -9.93 27.65 30.00
C VAL A 928 -11.35 27.23 29.56
N PRO A 929 -12.36 28.12 29.69
CA PRO A 929 -13.74 27.76 29.42
C PRO A 929 -14.03 27.61 27.91
N ALA A 930 -15.10 26.87 27.60
CA ALA A 930 -15.76 26.99 26.32
C ALA A 930 -16.38 28.40 26.20
N LYS A 931 -16.40 29.01 25.03
CA LYS A 931 -16.97 30.35 24.79
C LYS A 931 -16.35 31.46 25.67
N ARG A 932 -15.05 31.60 25.61
CA ARG A 932 -14.30 32.66 26.30
C ARG A 932 -14.26 33.95 25.45
N ASN A 933 -13.93 35.06 26.09
CA ASN A 933 -13.73 36.35 25.47
C ASN A 933 -12.23 36.70 25.24
N TYR A 934 -11.37 35.68 25.21
CA TYR A 934 -9.94 35.82 24.94
C TYR A 934 -9.44 34.62 24.14
N ASP A 935 -8.41 34.84 23.38
CA ASP A 935 -7.74 33.83 22.54
C ASP A 935 -6.22 33.75 22.81
N GLN A 936 -5.72 34.63 23.69
CA GLN A 936 -4.31 34.69 24.09
C GLN A 936 -4.13 34.49 25.60
N ILE A 937 -3.08 33.74 25.93
CA ILE A 937 -2.64 33.46 27.30
C ILE A 937 -1.14 33.76 27.39
N TRP A 938 -0.75 34.54 28.40
CA TRP A 938 0.65 34.83 28.70
C TRP A 938 1.04 34.15 30.02
N ILE A 939 2.17 33.47 30.00
CA ILE A 939 2.71 32.67 31.11
C ILE A 939 4.10 33.21 31.42
N LYS A 940 4.31 33.74 32.63
CA LYS A 940 5.64 34.09 33.14
C LYS A 940 6.22 32.89 33.90
N TYR A 941 7.49 32.53 33.61
CA TYR A 941 8.17 31.35 34.18
C TYR A 941 9.63 31.64 34.59
#